data_1d2e7bcafa467e86e1cd496b16899121
#
_entry.id   1d2e7bcafa467e86e1cd496b16899121
#
_cell.length_a   1.000
_cell.length_b   1.000
_cell.length_c   1.000
_cell.angle_alpha   90.00
_cell.angle_beta   90.00
_cell.angle_gamma   90.00
#
_symmetry.space_group_name_H-M   'P 1'
#
loop_
_entity.id
_entity.type
_entity.pdbx_description
1 polymer ?
#
loop_
_entity_poly.entity_id
_entity_poly.type
_entity_poly.pdbx_seq_one_letter_code
_entity_poly.pdbx_strand_id
1 'polypeptide(L)'
;MKYLNKLATVFCAAALGLMALTSCEGGDLYSIDSPDWISSKADSIAAEKAKNQSGEEEIEGMQEDVYTIGATDYSTGWWAVFSKYYQIPEGEKWIAQFNLNINPNATNTYKNFALIITNDADRGANKEYGAIRYDYQPSGNSEWGDYIDRSLATSTLEFATDTDSGVDQLGGKVTLTIDRSEGGLIVTMTNGKVTKTYTQKSPLVNLNDDQSNTTIRAFLVPEGSYINFLGSTIEPIGGFTSKEDKQPLSMTLNGVPKKVLQGVAFEDAFANVTATVQFEQGVSLDVKFADLTFEVIPDMNNLGQKTLVAAYAKTFKGEAAAPVIGYAQFEIVDKMYKTIGATDNSTPFWGDHSENIKVGPKETFISSFTNYTNGQNNWNNFVVVLCRQDNTEFAVVRADNYGWGAGYDGNPNLWLSGGQADWGKWLKAMDGAKVDVAVTNNGDGTADVSAIMQGNDGNFYTQEYKGIAIDSEDFYFRFTVDGSHLEFDNVIGEEDNSTAFWGAHSSDYNVPVGRTVITRIKNYSNLQNNWNNFVVVLTKDGTTEYAVVRADNYGWGDSYAACTPSGGQSDWGAWLKAMDDATVTVSVTNHGSSADVKCVMVGNDGKTYKQDYIGISPIDSELWFRFTVDGSHLVFE
;
A
#
# COMPACT_ATOMS: atom_id res chain seq x y z
N MET A 1 -2.00 -6.95 -38.03
CA MET A 1 -0.71 -6.48 -38.58
C MET A 1 -0.63 -4.96 -38.86
N LYS A 2 -1.70 -4.26 -39.30
CA LYS A 2 -1.66 -2.78 -39.48
C LYS A 2 -1.56 -1.97 -38.18
N TYR A 3 -2.04 -2.51 -37.07
CA TYR A 3 -2.01 -1.84 -35.75
C TYR A 3 -0.68 -2.02 -35.00
N LEU A 4 -0.01 -3.16 -35.17
CA LEU A 4 1.32 -3.38 -34.59
C LEU A 4 2.36 -2.38 -35.15
N ASN A 5 2.26 -2.01 -36.42
CA ASN A 5 3.19 -1.05 -37.02
C ASN A 5 2.96 0.40 -36.54
N LYS A 6 1.72 0.76 -36.13
CA LYS A 6 1.46 2.06 -35.52
C LYS A 6 1.99 2.12 -34.07
N LEU A 7 1.84 1.03 -33.32
CA LEU A 7 2.41 0.94 -31.96
C LEU A 7 3.95 1.02 -32.00
N ALA A 8 4.59 0.30 -32.91
CA ALA A 8 6.05 0.36 -33.08
C ALA A 8 6.57 1.76 -33.45
N THR A 9 5.78 2.53 -34.22
CA THR A 9 6.15 3.91 -34.60
C THR A 9 6.06 4.88 -33.42
N VAL A 10 5.08 4.69 -32.53
CA VAL A 10 4.93 5.49 -31.30
C VAL A 10 6.06 5.16 -30.30
N PHE A 11 6.44 3.87 -30.19
CA PHE A 11 7.55 3.45 -29.34
C PHE A 11 8.91 4.06 -29.77
N CYS A 12 9.16 4.17 -31.09
CA CYS A 12 10.39 4.79 -31.58
C CYS A 12 10.41 6.32 -31.36
N ALA A 13 9.26 6.99 -31.40
CA ALA A 13 9.18 8.44 -31.16
C ALA A 13 9.38 8.79 -29.68
N ALA A 14 8.84 7.97 -28.77
CA ALA A 14 9.03 8.15 -27.32
C ALA A 14 10.47 7.88 -26.86
N ALA A 15 11.15 6.90 -27.45
CA ALA A 15 12.53 6.58 -27.10
C ALA A 15 13.55 7.63 -27.59
N LEU A 16 13.23 8.36 -28.65
CA LEU A 16 14.10 9.42 -29.18
C LEU A 16 13.92 10.78 -28.49
N GLY A 17 12.79 10.99 -27.80
CA GLY A 17 12.52 12.21 -27.04
C GLY A 17 13.26 12.29 -25.69
N LEU A 18 13.70 11.15 -25.14
CA LEU A 18 14.33 11.07 -23.80
C LEU A 18 15.79 11.57 -23.75
N MET A 19 16.44 11.83 -24.89
CA MET A 19 17.87 12.21 -24.89
C MET A 19 18.14 13.72 -25.02
N ALA A 20 17.15 14.59 -25.01
CA ALA A 20 17.35 16.01 -25.35
C ALA A 20 16.95 17.05 -24.28
N LEU A 21 16.56 16.65 -23.08
CA LEU A 21 16.10 17.62 -22.07
C LEU A 21 16.86 17.48 -20.74
N THR A 22 18.12 17.92 -20.74
CA THR A 22 18.79 18.38 -19.53
C THR A 22 18.91 19.90 -19.58
N SER A 23 18.39 20.50 -18.52
CA SER A 23 18.47 21.93 -18.14
C SER A 23 17.46 22.87 -18.73
N CYS A 24 16.55 23.33 -17.88
CA CYS A 24 16.21 24.74 -17.73
C CYS A 24 15.62 24.93 -16.31
N GLU A 25 16.35 25.68 -15.49
CA GLU A 25 15.84 26.25 -14.26
C GLU A 25 14.85 27.37 -14.61
N GLY A 26 13.65 27.30 -14.07
CA GLY A 26 12.66 28.35 -14.16
C GLY A 26 11.48 28.01 -13.31
N GLY A 27 11.11 28.84 -12.34
CA GLY A 27 10.00 28.66 -11.44
C GLY A 27 8.70 28.46 -12.19
N ASP A 28 8.16 27.28 -12.11
CA ASP A 28 7.12 26.86 -13.00
C ASP A 28 5.75 26.98 -12.40
N LEU A 29 4.93 27.63 -13.16
CA LEU A 29 3.50 27.75 -12.92
C LEU A 29 2.81 26.46 -13.31
N TYR A 30 2.11 25.85 -12.39
CA TYR A 30 1.27 24.72 -12.68
C TYR A 30 0.04 25.16 -13.46
N SER A 31 -0.33 24.40 -14.46
CA SER A 31 -1.63 24.55 -15.10
C SER A 31 -2.74 24.06 -14.17
N ILE A 32 -3.98 24.35 -14.52
CA ILE A 32 -5.15 23.86 -13.80
C ILE A 32 -5.19 22.33 -13.73
N ASP A 33 -4.53 21.65 -14.65
CA ASP A 33 -4.38 20.20 -14.69
C ASP A 33 -3.14 19.71 -13.93
N SER A 34 -2.54 20.56 -13.09
CA SER A 34 -1.40 20.19 -12.26
C SER A 34 -1.76 19.07 -11.27
N PRO A 35 -0.83 18.12 -11.02
CA PRO A 35 -1.08 16.99 -10.14
C PRO A 35 -1.34 17.38 -8.68
N ASP A 36 -0.91 18.56 -8.26
CA ASP A 36 -1.05 19.02 -6.86
C ASP A 36 -2.51 19.23 -6.43
N TRP A 37 -3.46 19.19 -7.36
CA TRP A 37 -4.88 19.34 -7.04
C TRP A 37 -5.63 18.01 -6.83
N ILE A 38 -4.99 16.87 -6.95
CA ILE A 38 -5.62 15.57 -6.70
C ILE A 38 -5.53 15.21 -5.22
N SER A 39 -6.69 15.05 -4.60
CA SER A 39 -6.76 14.55 -3.22
C SER A 39 -6.71 13.03 -3.17
N SER A 40 -6.16 12.50 -2.08
CA SER A 40 -6.24 11.07 -1.79
C SER A 40 -7.68 10.67 -1.43
N LYS A 41 -8.03 9.41 -1.64
CA LYS A 41 -9.32 8.84 -1.20
C LYS A 41 -9.52 8.97 0.32
N ALA A 42 -8.41 9.01 1.08
CA ALA A 42 -8.42 9.22 2.53
C ALA A 42 -8.93 10.63 2.90
N ASP A 43 -8.54 11.64 2.12
CA ASP A 43 -8.99 13.02 2.33
C ASP A 43 -10.48 13.17 2.04
N SER A 44 -10.98 12.49 0.99
CA SER A 44 -12.40 12.45 0.67
C SER A 44 -13.22 11.80 1.80
N ILE A 45 -12.75 10.68 2.35
CA ILE A 45 -13.39 9.99 3.49
C ILE A 45 -13.32 10.85 4.78
N ALA A 46 -12.21 11.57 5.00
CA ALA A 46 -12.08 12.46 6.14
C ALA A 46 -13.04 13.67 6.03
N ALA A 47 -13.20 14.22 4.82
CA ALA A 47 -14.16 15.28 4.54
C ALA A 47 -15.62 14.82 4.75
N GLU A 48 -15.96 13.61 4.29
CA GLU A 48 -17.28 13.01 4.49
C GLU A 48 -17.58 12.70 5.97
N LYS A 49 -16.59 12.21 6.71
CA LYS A 49 -16.71 12.02 8.17
C LYS A 49 -16.85 13.35 8.92
N ALA A 50 -16.14 14.40 8.51
CA ALA A 50 -16.27 15.73 9.09
C ALA A 50 -17.66 16.33 8.81
N LYS A 51 -18.19 16.15 7.59
CA LYS A 51 -19.54 16.55 7.19
C LYS A 51 -20.63 15.88 8.06
N ASN A 52 -20.44 14.60 8.38
CA ASN A 52 -21.38 13.83 9.20
C ASN A 52 -21.28 14.10 10.71
N GLN A 53 -20.22 14.74 11.18
CA GLN A 53 -20.01 15.04 12.60
C GLN A 53 -20.35 16.49 13.01
N SER A 54 -20.40 17.43 12.06
CA SER A 54 -20.47 18.86 12.38
C SER A 54 -21.89 19.44 12.52
N GLY A 55 -22.93 18.75 12.06
CA GLY A 55 -24.30 19.30 12.06
C GLY A 55 -24.42 20.59 11.22
N GLU A 56 -23.50 20.81 10.27
CA GLU A 56 -23.48 22.00 9.42
C GLU A 56 -24.63 21.98 8.39
N GLU A 57 -25.25 23.11 8.18
CA GLU A 57 -26.26 23.30 7.14
C GLU A 57 -25.67 22.99 5.78
N GLU A 58 -26.36 22.15 5.04
CA GLU A 58 -25.99 21.80 3.65
C GLU A 58 -26.17 23.05 2.78
N ILE A 59 -25.10 23.46 2.09
CA ILE A 59 -25.14 24.60 1.20
C ILE A 59 -25.87 24.16 -0.10
N GLU A 60 -27.02 24.75 -0.37
CA GLU A 60 -27.81 24.46 -1.55
C GLU A 60 -27.01 24.72 -2.82
N GLY A 61 -27.00 23.75 -3.74
CA GLY A 61 -26.28 23.83 -5.01
C GLY A 61 -24.78 23.53 -4.94
N MET A 62 -24.26 23.13 -3.77
CA MET A 62 -22.85 22.71 -3.65
C MET A 62 -22.60 21.45 -4.46
N GLN A 63 -21.68 21.51 -5.39
CA GLN A 63 -21.19 20.38 -6.17
C GLN A 63 -19.83 19.95 -5.59
N GLU A 64 -19.68 18.66 -5.35
CA GLU A 64 -18.42 18.09 -4.89
C GLU A 64 -17.37 18.16 -6.01
N ASP A 65 -16.21 18.75 -5.71
CA ASP A 65 -15.08 18.84 -6.65
C ASP A 65 -13.79 18.81 -5.81
N VAL A 66 -13.32 17.60 -5.49
CA VAL A 66 -12.25 17.40 -4.51
C VAL A 66 -10.90 17.32 -5.19
N TYR A 67 -9.99 18.25 -4.84
CA TYR A 67 -8.60 18.27 -5.31
C TYR A 67 -7.72 19.07 -4.37
N THR A 68 -6.39 18.85 -4.45
CA THR A 68 -5.40 19.56 -3.63
C THR A 68 -4.69 20.63 -4.46
N ILE A 69 -4.47 21.80 -3.87
CA ILE A 69 -3.75 22.94 -4.45
C ILE A 69 -2.56 23.22 -3.56
N GLY A 70 -1.37 23.09 -4.09
CA GLY A 70 -0.12 23.29 -3.36
C GLY A 70 0.46 22.00 -2.79
N ALA A 71 1.75 22.05 -2.51
CA ALA A 71 2.54 20.93 -2.00
C ALA A 71 2.22 20.66 -0.52
N THR A 72 1.96 19.41 -0.16
CA THR A 72 1.61 18.99 1.21
C THR A 72 2.74 19.13 2.21
N ASP A 73 3.97 19.32 1.74
CA ASP A 73 5.15 19.66 2.55
C ASP A 73 5.29 21.17 2.82
N TYR A 74 4.29 21.98 2.40
CA TYR A 74 4.26 23.43 2.53
C TYR A 74 5.35 24.19 1.74
N SER A 75 5.98 23.55 0.77
CA SER A 75 7.05 24.15 -0.05
C SER A 75 6.54 25.09 -1.14
N THR A 76 5.22 25.16 -1.35
CA THR A 76 4.60 26.00 -2.39
C THR A 76 4.98 27.48 -2.20
N GLY A 77 5.62 28.05 -3.19
CA GLY A 77 5.91 29.47 -3.25
C GLY A 77 4.72 30.29 -3.74
N TRP A 78 4.79 31.60 -3.53
CA TRP A 78 3.82 32.55 -4.07
C TRP A 78 3.73 32.43 -5.59
N TRP A 79 2.50 32.38 -6.11
CA TRP A 79 2.22 32.32 -7.55
C TRP A 79 2.71 31.06 -8.26
N ALA A 80 3.01 29.98 -7.50
CA ALA A 80 3.51 28.73 -8.06
C ALA A 80 2.39 27.79 -8.54
N VAL A 81 1.25 27.77 -7.85
CA VAL A 81 0.10 26.90 -8.15
C VAL A 81 -1.21 27.65 -7.97
N PHE A 82 -2.27 27.17 -8.63
CA PHE A 82 -3.56 27.85 -8.70
C PHE A 82 -4.70 26.84 -8.61
N SER A 83 -5.86 27.26 -8.06
CA SER A 83 -7.10 26.49 -8.20
C SER A 83 -7.59 26.52 -9.66
N LYS A 84 -8.61 25.72 -9.92
CA LYS A 84 -9.46 25.90 -11.11
C LYS A 84 -10.04 27.31 -11.14
N TYR A 85 -10.45 27.78 -12.31
CA TYR A 85 -11.12 29.06 -12.50
C TYR A 85 -12.62 28.92 -12.37
N TYR A 86 -13.21 29.90 -11.71
CA TYR A 86 -14.65 30.00 -11.54
C TYR A 86 -15.13 31.33 -12.09
N GLN A 87 -16.06 31.27 -13.04
CA GLN A 87 -16.64 32.49 -13.60
C GLN A 87 -17.93 32.80 -12.84
N ILE A 88 -17.97 33.98 -12.23
CA ILE A 88 -19.11 34.43 -11.42
C ILE A 88 -19.92 35.44 -12.23
N PRO A 89 -21.11 35.10 -12.71
CA PRO A 89 -21.99 36.01 -13.44
C PRO A 89 -22.44 37.20 -12.57
N GLU A 90 -22.82 38.28 -13.21
CA GLU A 90 -23.45 39.40 -12.53
C GLU A 90 -24.81 38.98 -11.97
N GLY A 91 -25.13 39.40 -10.75
CA GLY A 91 -26.35 39.01 -10.05
C GLY A 91 -26.28 37.66 -9.35
N GLU A 92 -25.18 36.93 -9.50
CA GLU A 92 -24.99 35.59 -8.94
C GLU A 92 -24.09 35.60 -7.70
N LYS A 93 -24.15 34.47 -7.00
CA LYS A 93 -23.34 34.20 -5.81
C LYS A 93 -22.59 32.89 -5.97
N TRP A 94 -21.30 32.95 -5.78
CA TRP A 94 -20.44 31.77 -5.73
C TRP A 94 -20.04 31.46 -4.29
N ILE A 95 -20.23 30.21 -3.87
CA ILE A 95 -19.77 29.70 -2.58
C ILE A 95 -18.83 28.53 -2.86
N ALA A 96 -17.67 28.53 -2.23
CA ALA A 96 -16.72 27.43 -2.25
C ALA A 96 -16.32 27.01 -0.84
N GLN A 97 -16.08 25.73 -0.64
CA GLN A 97 -15.56 25.18 0.62
C GLN A 97 -14.25 24.44 0.39
N PHE A 98 -13.32 24.59 1.31
CA PHE A 98 -12.04 23.90 1.28
C PHE A 98 -11.40 23.84 2.68
N ASN A 99 -10.50 22.91 2.90
CA ASN A 99 -9.64 22.87 4.07
C ASN A 99 -8.32 23.59 3.76
N LEU A 100 -8.02 24.62 4.51
CA LEU A 100 -6.74 25.32 4.48
C LEU A 100 -5.79 24.68 5.48
N ASN A 101 -4.68 24.15 5.00
CA ASN A 101 -3.65 23.51 5.81
C ASN A 101 -2.46 24.47 5.96
N ILE A 102 -2.31 24.97 7.18
CA ILE A 102 -1.24 25.91 7.55
C ILE A 102 -0.03 25.10 8.06
N ASN A 103 1.16 25.50 7.65
CA ASN A 103 2.38 24.91 8.18
C ASN A 103 2.46 25.15 9.71
N PRO A 104 2.52 24.10 10.55
CA PRO A 104 2.59 24.24 12.01
C PRO A 104 3.79 25.06 12.50
N ASN A 105 4.82 25.20 11.69
CA ASN A 105 6.01 25.98 12.00
C ASN A 105 5.99 27.39 11.38
N ALA A 106 4.88 27.80 10.74
CA ALA A 106 4.79 29.13 10.16
C ALA A 106 4.70 30.21 11.22
N THR A 107 5.54 31.22 11.12
CA THR A 107 5.51 32.42 11.97
C THR A 107 4.95 33.64 11.24
N ASN A 108 4.87 33.55 9.93
CA ASN A 108 4.40 34.65 9.09
C ASN A 108 2.95 34.43 8.67
N THR A 109 2.10 35.42 8.92
CA THR A 109 0.65 35.35 8.62
C THR A 109 0.36 35.19 7.14
N TYR A 110 1.23 35.66 6.25
CA TYR A 110 1.07 35.53 4.80
C TYR A 110 1.23 34.07 4.28
N LYS A 111 1.64 33.13 5.12
CA LYS A 111 1.73 31.70 4.78
C LYS A 111 0.35 31.04 4.83
N ASN A 112 -0.53 31.49 3.96
CA ASN A 112 -1.91 31.02 3.82
C ASN A 112 -2.32 31.04 2.33
N PHE A 113 -3.32 31.79 1.92
CA PHE A 113 -3.74 31.91 0.53
C PHE A 113 -4.22 33.31 0.19
N ALA A 114 -4.27 33.62 -1.10
CA ALA A 114 -4.99 34.77 -1.63
C ALA A 114 -6.06 34.33 -2.64
N LEU A 115 -7.17 35.06 -2.64
CA LEU A 115 -8.17 34.99 -3.69
C LEU A 115 -7.80 36.04 -4.76
N ILE A 116 -7.65 35.57 -5.98
CA ILE A 116 -7.43 36.46 -7.14
C ILE A 116 -8.73 36.65 -7.89
N ILE A 117 -9.05 37.86 -8.21
CA ILE A 117 -10.21 38.24 -9.02
C ILE A 117 -9.71 38.93 -10.28
N THR A 118 -10.14 38.43 -11.42
CA THR A 118 -9.67 38.88 -12.74
C THR A 118 -10.80 38.80 -13.75
N ASN A 119 -10.68 39.53 -14.86
CA ASN A 119 -11.54 39.35 -16.02
C ASN A 119 -10.87 38.51 -17.10
N ASP A 120 -9.61 38.13 -16.90
CA ASP A 120 -8.84 37.41 -17.89
C ASP A 120 -9.33 35.98 -18.09
N ALA A 121 -9.39 35.57 -19.34
CA ALA A 121 -9.46 34.18 -19.72
C ALA A 121 -8.09 33.48 -19.67
N ASP A 122 -7.01 34.27 -19.60
CA ASP A 122 -5.63 33.84 -19.63
C ASP A 122 -4.84 34.54 -18.53
N ARG A 123 -4.18 33.77 -17.64
CA ARG A 123 -3.33 34.28 -16.55
C ARG A 123 -2.18 35.17 -17.03
N GLY A 124 -1.75 35.00 -18.27
CA GLY A 124 -0.62 35.72 -18.81
C GLY A 124 -0.90 37.20 -19.11
N ALA A 125 -2.14 37.66 -19.02
CA ALA A 125 -2.50 39.02 -19.37
C ALA A 125 -2.39 40.01 -18.19
N ASN A 126 -2.23 39.54 -16.94
CA ASN A 126 -2.07 40.36 -15.73
C ASN A 126 -3.18 41.41 -15.53
N LYS A 127 -4.42 41.07 -15.79
CA LYS A 127 -5.56 41.96 -15.63
C LYS A 127 -6.34 41.62 -14.37
N GLU A 128 -5.68 41.73 -13.24
CA GLU A 128 -6.28 41.44 -11.94
C GLU A 128 -7.09 42.61 -11.42
N TYR A 129 -8.33 42.34 -11.00
CA TYR A 129 -9.11 43.33 -10.26
C TYR A 129 -8.65 43.40 -8.81
N GLY A 130 -8.14 42.30 -8.25
CA GLY A 130 -7.62 42.28 -6.92
C GLY A 130 -6.99 40.93 -6.53
N ALA A 131 -6.03 41.04 -5.63
CA ALA A 131 -5.51 39.95 -4.84
C ALA A 131 -5.95 40.17 -3.39
N ILE A 132 -6.93 39.40 -2.95
CA ILE A 132 -7.55 39.55 -1.62
C ILE A 132 -6.93 38.50 -0.71
N ARG A 133 -6.15 38.94 0.26
CA ARG A 133 -5.46 38.06 1.20
C ARG A 133 -6.34 37.70 2.38
N TYR A 134 -6.27 36.46 2.83
CA TYR A 134 -7.06 36.00 3.96
C TYR A 134 -6.56 36.55 5.31
N ASP A 135 -5.24 36.76 5.46
CA ASP A 135 -4.59 37.20 6.71
C ASP A 135 -4.60 38.70 6.97
N TYR A 136 -5.13 39.50 6.07
CA TYR A 136 -4.81 40.91 6.07
C TYR A 136 -5.74 41.79 6.87
N GLN A 137 -5.14 42.63 7.74
CA GLN A 137 -5.81 43.73 8.44
C GLN A 137 -5.71 45.04 7.66
N PRO A 138 -6.75 45.87 7.63
CA PRO A 138 -6.88 46.98 6.68
C PRO A 138 -5.95 48.18 6.91
N SER A 139 -4.89 48.08 7.68
CA SER A 139 -3.95 49.19 8.00
C SER A 139 -2.72 49.27 7.10
N GLY A 140 -2.60 48.50 6.01
CA GLY A 140 -1.46 48.45 5.14
C GLY A 140 -1.80 48.11 3.68
N ASN A 141 -0.81 47.76 2.86
CA ASN A 141 -0.92 47.62 1.41
C ASN A 141 -1.03 46.20 0.91
N SER A 142 -1.86 45.38 1.46
CA SER A 142 -1.82 43.96 1.16
C SER A 142 -2.89 43.48 0.21
N GLU A 143 -3.86 44.26 -0.06
CA GLU A 143 -4.80 44.04 -1.12
C GLU A 143 -4.39 44.91 -2.26
N TRP A 144 -3.87 44.31 -3.31
CA TRP A 144 -3.43 45.03 -4.51
C TRP A 144 -4.28 44.57 -5.69
N GLY A 145 -4.25 45.35 -6.70
CA GLY A 145 -4.86 45.13 -7.99
C GLY A 145 -4.62 46.38 -8.80
N ASP A 146 -4.21 46.20 -10.03
CA ASP A 146 -3.94 47.36 -10.92
C ASP A 146 -5.22 48.07 -11.36
N TYR A 147 -6.37 47.42 -11.12
CA TYR A 147 -7.66 47.77 -11.68
C TYR A 147 -8.76 48.02 -10.64
N ILE A 148 -8.44 48.02 -9.37
CA ILE A 148 -9.39 48.34 -8.30
C ILE A 148 -9.30 49.80 -7.93
N ASP A 149 -10.42 50.51 -7.99
CA ASP A 149 -10.50 51.80 -7.34
C ASP A 149 -10.60 51.62 -5.82
N ARG A 150 -9.47 51.74 -5.15
CA ARG A 150 -9.37 51.57 -3.69
C ARG A 150 -10.25 52.53 -2.87
N SER A 151 -10.67 53.64 -3.47
CA SER A 151 -11.60 54.56 -2.82
C SER A 151 -13.01 53.99 -2.70
N LEU A 152 -13.34 53.00 -3.50
CA LEU A 152 -14.63 52.30 -3.49
C LEU A 152 -14.57 50.96 -2.73
N ALA A 153 -13.40 50.58 -2.24
CA ALA A 153 -13.16 49.32 -1.56
C ALA A 153 -13.07 49.49 -0.05
N THR A 154 -13.61 48.52 0.68
CA THR A 154 -13.42 48.37 2.14
C THR A 154 -13.06 46.95 2.47
N SER A 155 -12.27 46.78 3.55
CA SER A 155 -11.85 45.48 4.02
C SER A 155 -11.85 45.40 5.52
N THR A 156 -12.26 44.28 6.07
CA THR A 156 -12.22 43.98 7.52
C THR A 156 -11.64 42.59 7.74
N LEU A 157 -10.98 42.40 8.87
CA LEU A 157 -10.53 41.09 9.38
C LEU A 157 -10.91 41.00 10.85
N GLU A 158 -11.76 40.06 11.19
CA GLU A 158 -12.30 39.89 12.54
C GLU A 158 -11.90 38.49 13.07
N PHE A 159 -11.44 38.45 14.31
CA PHE A 159 -11.17 37.22 15.05
C PHE A 159 -12.29 36.99 16.08
N ALA A 160 -12.72 35.74 16.21
CA ALA A 160 -13.78 35.37 17.15
C ALA A 160 -13.39 35.62 18.63
N THR A 161 -12.09 35.69 18.92
CA THR A 161 -11.54 36.02 20.23
C THR A 161 -10.44 37.07 20.08
N ASP A 162 -10.47 38.13 20.87
CA ASP A 162 -9.51 39.25 20.83
C ASP A 162 -8.08 38.87 21.24
N THR A 163 -7.86 37.65 21.70
CA THR A 163 -6.59 37.22 22.31
C THR A 163 -5.70 36.38 21.39
N ASP A 164 -6.19 35.95 20.23
CA ASP A 164 -5.51 34.98 19.42
C ASP A 164 -5.53 35.35 17.93
N SER A 165 -4.47 36.02 17.47
CA SER A 165 -4.30 36.51 16.09
C SER A 165 -3.19 35.80 15.34
N GLY A 166 -2.82 34.58 15.78
CA GLY A 166 -1.75 33.80 15.16
C GLY A 166 -2.14 33.23 13.79
N VAL A 167 -1.13 32.89 13.00
CA VAL A 167 -1.31 32.29 11.67
C VAL A 167 -2.06 30.94 11.73
N ASP A 168 -1.90 30.21 12.81
CA ASP A 168 -2.59 28.94 13.09
C ASP A 168 -4.12 29.08 13.17
N GLN A 169 -4.63 30.26 13.51
CA GLN A 169 -6.08 30.52 13.55
C GLN A 169 -6.70 30.57 12.14
N LEU A 170 -5.90 30.82 11.10
CA LEU A 170 -6.36 30.86 9.72
C LEU A 170 -6.67 29.47 9.13
N GLY A 171 -6.11 28.41 9.72
CA GLY A 171 -6.28 27.03 9.24
C GLY A 171 -7.65 26.43 9.53
N GLY A 172 -7.96 25.35 8.83
CA GLY A 172 -9.20 24.59 8.96
C GLY A 172 -10.15 24.76 7.78
N LYS A 173 -11.42 24.35 7.98
CA LYS A 173 -12.44 24.43 6.92
C LYS A 173 -12.84 25.88 6.70
N VAL A 174 -12.60 26.38 5.50
CA VAL A 174 -12.93 27.74 5.05
C VAL A 174 -14.13 27.69 4.12
N THR A 175 -15.10 28.56 4.37
CA THR A 175 -16.17 28.90 3.43
C THR A 175 -15.85 30.26 2.81
N LEU A 176 -15.67 30.26 1.49
CA LEU A 176 -15.48 31.44 0.67
C LEU A 176 -16.78 31.78 -0.05
N THR A 177 -17.19 33.01 0.02
CA THR A 177 -18.35 33.52 -0.71
C THR A 177 -17.93 34.74 -1.54
N ILE A 178 -18.32 34.76 -2.83
CA ILE A 178 -18.28 35.94 -3.66
C ILE A 178 -19.72 36.27 -4.07
N ASP A 179 -20.22 37.41 -3.62
CA ASP A 179 -21.58 37.85 -3.88
C ASP A 179 -21.57 39.06 -4.81
N ARG A 180 -22.23 38.90 -5.97
CA ARG A 180 -22.41 39.93 -7.00
C ARG A 180 -23.87 40.35 -7.17
N SER A 181 -24.75 39.98 -6.25
CA SER A 181 -26.19 40.17 -6.36
C SER A 181 -26.62 41.65 -6.42
N GLU A 182 -25.82 42.57 -5.87
CA GLU A 182 -26.14 44.00 -5.76
C GLU A 182 -25.27 44.91 -6.66
N GLY A 183 -24.77 44.41 -7.77
CA GLY A 183 -24.02 45.20 -8.76
C GLY A 183 -22.60 45.61 -8.32
N GLY A 184 -22.15 45.19 -7.14
CA GLY A 184 -20.79 45.32 -6.62
C GLY A 184 -20.15 43.93 -6.44
N LEU A 185 -19.16 43.86 -5.56
CA LEU A 185 -18.50 42.65 -5.17
C LEU A 185 -18.37 42.60 -3.65
N ILE A 186 -18.89 41.58 -3.02
CA ILE A 186 -18.67 41.27 -1.62
C ILE A 186 -18.01 39.92 -1.51
N VAL A 187 -16.81 39.89 -0.95
CA VAL A 187 -16.07 38.65 -0.68
C VAL A 187 -16.08 38.40 0.82
N THR A 188 -16.49 37.22 1.23
CA THR A 188 -16.39 36.76 2.62
C THR A 188 -15.62 35.45 2.65
N MET A 189 -14.60 35.35 3.49
CA MET A 189 -13.84 34.14 3.76
C MET A 189 -13.85 33.89 5.25
N THR A 190 -14.35 32.74 5.68
CA THR A 190 -14.44 32.43 7.12
C THR A 190 -14.19 30.95 7.39
N ASN A 191 -13.49 30.67 8.49
CA ASN A 191 -13.34 29.33 9.07
C ASN A 191 -14.07 29.20 10.44
N GLY A 192 -14.96 30.18 10.77
CA GLY A 192 -15.63 30.25 12.05
C GLY A 192 -14.82 30.90 13.18
N LYS A 193 -13.50 30.97 13.06
CA LYS A 193 -12.61 31.65 14.01
C LYS A 193 -12.15 33.02 13.50
N VAL A 194 -11.93 33.10 12.21
CA VAL A 194 -11.49 34.31 11.51
C VAL A 194 -12.44 34.56 10.36
N THR A 195 -12.87 35.81 10.21
CA THR A 195 -13.71 36.25 9.11
C THR A 195 -13.06 37.45 8.42
N LYS A 196 -12.77 37.27 7.15
CA LYS A 196 -12.32 38.33 6.25
C LYS A 196 -13.49 38.76 5.39
N THR A 197 -13.77 40.04 5.34
CA THR A 197 -14.75 40.63 4.41
C THR A 197 -14.09 41.71 3.57
N TYR A 198 -14.27 41.60 2.26
CA TYR A 198 -13.84 42.61 1.30
C TYR A 198 -15.04 43.06 0.49
N THR A 199 -15.25 44.35 0.36
CA THR A 199 -16.36 44.93 -0.39
C THR A 199 -15.85 45.95 -1.39
N GLN A 200 -16.19 45.74 -2.65
CA GLN A 200 -15.97 46.68 -3.75
C GLN A 200 -17.33 47.20 -4.22
N LYS A 201 -17.53 48.50 -4.11
CA LYS A 201 -18.78 49.11 -4.58
C LYS A 201 -18.86 49.15 -6.10
N SER A 202 -20.06 49.14 -6.63
CA SER A 202 -20.33 49.33 -8.06
C SER A 202 -19.98 50.76 -8.52
N PRO A 203 -19.52 50.93 -9.78
CA PRO A 203 -19.29 49.89 -10.76
C PRO A 203 -17.90 49.26 -10.56
N LEU A 204 -17.82 47.96 -10.85
CA LEU A 204 -16.54 47.27 -10.98
C LEU A 204 -15.90 47.76 -12.28
N VAL A 205 -15.12 48.79 -12.18
CA VAL A 205 -14.46 49.40 -13.33
C VAL A 205 -13.04 48.89 -13.36
N ASN A 206 -12.64 48.30 -14.48
CA ASN A 206 -11.26 48.18 -14.83
C ASN A 206 -10.78 49.57 -15.29
N LEU A 207 -9.97 50.22 -14.51
CA LEU A 207 -9.50 51.58 -14.78
C LEU A 207 -8.67 51.69 -16.08
N ASN A 208 -8.23 50.58 -16.63
CA ASN A 208 -7.39 50.53 -17.84
C ASN A 208 -8.11 49.89 -19.06
N ASP A 209 -9.35 49.53 -18.93
CA ASP A 209 -10.12 48.96 -20.03
C ASP A 209 -11.48 49.62 -20.13
N ASP A 210 -11.80 50.16 -21.29
CA ASP A 210 -13.08 50.85 -21.60
C ASP A 210 -14.30 49.95 -21.52
N GLN A 211 -14.09 48.69 -21.22
CA GLN A 211 -15.17 47.73 -21.16
C GLN A 211 -15.73 47.58 -19.74
N SER A 212 -16.98 47.92 -19.56
CA SER A 212 -17.74 47.51 -18.39
C SER A 212 -17.71 46.00 -18.30
N ASN A 213 -16.89 45.47 -17.42
CA ASN A 213 -16.69 44.05 -17.38
C ASN A 213 -17.75 43.35 -16.56
N THR A 214 -18.68 42.75 -17.24
CA THR A 214 -19.71 41.90 -16.64
C THR A 214 -19.15 40.52 -16.22
N THR A 215 -17.97 40.16 -16.72
CA THR A 215 -17.36 38.85 -16.47
C THR A 215 -16.27 38.94 -15.41
N ILE A 216 -16.48 38.29 -14.27
CA ILE A 216 -15.47 38.13 -13.24
C ILE A 216 -15.11 36.65 -13.12
N ARG A 217 -13.82 36.39 -13.06
CA ARG A 217 -13.26 35.07 -12.75
C ARG A 217 -12.48 35.12 -11.46
N ALA A 218 -12.51 34.03 -10.71
CA ALA A 218 -11.80 33.91 -9.46
C ALA A 218 -11.02 32.59 -9.40
N PHE A 219 -9.89 32.65 -8.70
CA PHE A 219 -9.07 31.48 -8.38
C PHE A 219 -8.29 31.69 -7.09
N LEU A 220 -7.84 30.59 -6.47
CA LEU A 220 -7.07 30.58 -5.23
C LEU A 220 -5.59 30.37 -5.51
N VAL A 221 -4.74 31.04 -4.73
CA VAL A 221 -3.27 30.93 -4.79
C VAL A 221 -2.75 30.69 -3.37
N PRO A 222 -2.29 29.49 -3.01
CA PRO A 222 -1.66 29.24 -1.71
C PRO A 222 -0.21 29.73 -1.70
N GLU A 223 0.30 30.05 -0.51
CA GLU A 223 1.69 30.36 -0.26
C GLU A 223 2.17 29.76 1.07
N GLY A 224 3.12 28.83 1.02
CA GLY A 224 3.62 28.14 2.22
C GLY A 224 2.53 27.40 2.98
N SER A 225 1.48 27.01 2.29
CA SER A 225 0.30 26.29 2.73
C SER A 225 -0.19 25.42 1.59
N TYR A 226 -1.18 24.57 1.85
CA TYR A 226 -1.91 23.88 0.78
C TYR A 226 -3.41 23.85 1.09
N ILE A 227 -4.21 23.70 0.05
CA ILE A 227 -5.67 23.72 0.11
C ILE A 227 -6.20 22.37 -0.38
N ASN A 228 -7.05 21.73 0.43
CA ASN A 228 -7.87 20.62 -0.04
C ASN A 228 -9.25 21.21 -0.39
N PHE A 229 -9.48 21.43 -1.69
CA PHE A 229 -10.75 21.94 -2.18
C PHE A 229 -11.82 20.85 -2.02
N LEU A 230 -13.04 21.21 -1.62
CA LEU A 230 -14.11 20.26 -1.34
C LEU A 230 -15.26 20.39 -2.34
N GLY A 231 -15.53 21.58 -2.82
CA GLY A 231 -16.60 21.82 -3.76
C GLY A 231 -17.02 23.28 -3.86
N SER A 232 -17.90 23.59 -4.79
CA SER A 232 -18.45 24.93 -4.98
C SER A 232 -19.85 24.91 -5.61
N THR A 233 -20.56 26.04 -5.51
CA THR A 233 -21.91 26.21 -6.09
C THR A 233 -21.90 26.52 -7.60
N ILE A 234 -20.74 26.80 -8.18
CA ILE A 234 -20.56 27.04 -9.61
C ILE A 234 -19.52 26.07 -10.12
N GLU A 235 -19.76 25.42 -11.24
CA GLU A 235 -18.77 24.60 -11.92
C GLU A 235 -17.58 25.44 -12.42
N PRO A 236 -16.35 24.92 -12.35
CA PRO A 236 -15.22 25.61 -12.92
C PRO A 236 -15.40 25.76 -14.43
N ILE A 237 -14.98 26.88 -14.97
CA ILE A 237 -14.87 27.01 -16.42
C ILE A 237 -13.75 26.09 -16.89
N GLY A 238 -14.01 25.36 -18.01
CA GLY A 238 -13.08 24.37 -18.55
C GLY A 238 -11.69 24.93 -18.73
N GLY A 239 -10.75 24.05 -18.60
CA GLY A 239 -9.32 24.24 -18.42
C GLY A 239 -8.69 25.49 -18.99
N PHE A 240 -7.71 25.95 -18.32
CA PHE A 240 -6.82 27.01 -18.78
C PHE A 240 -6.27 26.64 -20.15
N THR A 241 -6.62 27.40 -21.19
CA THR A 241 -5.91 27.39 -22.46
C THR A 241 -4.70 28.33 -22.36
N SER A 242 -3.89 28.20 -21.32
CA SER A 242 -2.75 29.08 -21.15
C SER A 242 -1.56 28.58 -21.95
N LYS A 243 -0.63 29.48 -22.24
CA LYS A 243 0.70 29.14 -22.78
C LYS A 243 1.46 28.14 -21.91
N GLU A 244 0.94 27.84 -20.74
CA GLU A 244 1.50 26.98 -19.72
C GLU A 244 0.89 25.56 -19.67
N ASP A 245 -0.04 25.23 -20.55
CA ASP A 245 -0.47 23.84 -20.73
C ASP A 245 0.73 22.97 -21.06
N LYS A 246 1.00 22.00 -20.19
CA LYS A 246 2.16 21.13 -20.32
C LYS A 246 1.81 19.86 -21.05
N GLN A 247 2.68 19.46 -21.95
CA GLN A 247 2.47 18.23 -22.71
C GLN A 247 2.85 17.02 -21.85
N PRO A 248 2.03 15.96 -21.81
CA PRO A 248 2.41 14.72 -21.15
C PRO A 248 3.57 14.06 -21.92
N LEU A 249 4.58 13.59 -21.20
CA LEU A 249 5.79 12.99 -21.76
C LEU A 249 5.87 11.49 -21.58
N SER A 250 5.47 10.99 -20.42
CA SER A 250 5.54 9.56 -20.07
C SER A 250 4.53 9.23 -18.99
N MET A 251 4.28 7.93 -18.81
CA MET A 251 3.40 7.41 -17.77
C MET A 251 3.99 6.15 -17.15
N THR A 252 3.87 6.03 -15.82
CA THR A 252 4.22 4.83 -15.06
C THR A 252 2.98 4.31 -14.37
N LEU A 253 2.69 3.02 -14.50
CA LEU A 253 1.61 2.35 -13.77
C LEU A 253 2.10 1.96 -12.38
N ASN A 254 1.28 2.22 -11.36
CA ASN A 254 1.55 1.92 -9.96
C ASN A 254 0.47 1.00 -9.40
N GLY A 255 0.83 0.16 -8.43
CA GLY A 255 -0.12 -0.74 -7.78
C GLY A 255 -0.65 -1.86 -8.66
N VAL A 256 0.06 -2.22 -9.75
CA VAL A 256 -0.34 -3.35 -10.59
C VAL A 256 -0.01 -4.65 -9.85
N PRO A 257 -1.02 -5.50 -9.55
CA PRO A 257 -0.78 -6.76 -8.87
C PRO A 257 0.11 -7.66 -9.73
N LYS A 258 1.08 -8.33 -9.11
CA LYS A 258 1.94 -9.28 -9.84
C LYS A 258 1.19 -10.53 -10.29
N LYS A 259 0.19 -10.95 -9.50
CA LYS A 259 -0.69 -12.09 -9.81
C LYS A 259 -2.17 -11.69 -9.71
N VAL A 260 -2.99 -12.25 -10.58
CA VAL A 260 -4.44 -12.07 -10.62
C VAL A 260 -5.09 -13.43 -10.81
N LEU A 261 -6.14 -13.70 -10.04
CA LEU A 261 -6.88 -14.97 -10.16
C LEU A 261 -7.62 -15.04 -11.50
N GLN A 262 -7.57 -16.21 -12.14
CA GLN A 262 -8.30 -16.50 -13.38
C GLN A 262 -9.80 -16.20 -13.22
N GLY A 263 -10.39 -15.56 -14.21
CA GLY A 263 -11.82 -15.28 -14.26
C GLY A 263 -12.29 -14.07 -13.43
N VAL A 264 -11.39 -13.39 -12.71
CA VAL A 264 -11.71 -12.10 -12.07
C VAL A 264 -11.96 -11.05 -13.16
N ALA A 265 -12.99 -10.22 -12.96
CA ALA A 265 -13.26 -9.14 -13.92
C ALA A 265 -12.08 -8.16 -13.98
N PHE A 266 -11.78 -7.65 -15.16
CA PHE A 266 -10.64 -6.76 -15.39
C PHE A 266 -10.71 -5.51 -14.49
N GLU A 267 -11.86 -4.90 -14.39
CA GLU A 267 -12.11 -3.70 -13.60
C GLU A 267 -11.88 -3.95 -12.09
N ASP A 268 -12.26 -5.14 -11.61
CA ASP A 268 -12.07 -5.52 -10.20
C ASP A 268 -10.61 -5.83 -9.89
N ALA A 269 -9.93 -6.52 -10.81
CA ALA A 269 -8.53 -6.89 -10.65
C ALA A 269 -7.60 -5.67 -10.55
N PHE A 270 -7.93 -4.58 -11.25
CA PHE A 270 -7.08 -3.40 -11.37
C PHE A 270 -7.70 -2.12 -10.77
N ALA A 271 -8.78 -2.24 -9.99
CA ALA A 271 -9.49 -1.09 -9.39
C ALA A 271 -8.59 -0.12 -8.59
N ASN A 272 -7.52 -0.64 -8.00
CA ASN A 272 -6.58 0.13 -7.17
C ASN A 272 -5.33 0.60 -7.95
N VAL A 273 -5.23 0.27 -9.23
CA VAL A 273 -4.11 0.73 -10.07
C VAL A 273 -4.23 2.22 -10.31
N THR A 274 -3.13 2.91 -10.19
CA THR A 274 -2.99 4.32 -10.53
C THR A 274 -1.90 4.50 -11.57
N ALA A 275 -1.81 5.67 -12.15
CA ALA A 275 -0.71 6.01 -13.04
C ALA A 275 -0.11 7.36 -12.63
N THR A 276 1.21 7.46 -12.65
CA THR A 276 1.89 8.74 -12.55
C THR A 276 2.29 9.21 -13.94
N VAL A 277 1.66 10.28 -14.41
CA VAL A 277 1.96 10.92 -15.70
C VAL A 277 2.97 12.03 -15.49
N GLN A 278 4.08 11.97 -16.18
CA GLN A 278 5.08 13.03 -16.20
C GLN A 278 4.80 14.00 -17.33
N PHE A 279 4.81 15.28 -17.02
CA PHE A 279 4.66 16.39 -17.97
C PHE A 279 5.97 17.11 -18.18
N GLU A 280 5.99 18.01 -19.16
CA GLU A 280 7.08 18.94 -19.34
C GLU A 280 7.41 19.70 -18.06
N GLN A 281 8.66 20.08 -17.89
CA GLN A 281 9.17 20.86 -16.75
C GLN A 281 9.08 20.15 -15.39
N GLY A 282 9.05 18.81 -15.37
CA GLY A 282 9.11 18.03 -14.12
C GLY A 282 7.79 17.97 -13.33
N VAL A 283 6.70 18.42 -13.91
CA VAL A 283 5.36 18.26 -13.30
C VAL A 283 4.89 16.83 -13.44
N SER A 284 4.24 16.27 -12.42
CA SER A 284 3.64 14.94 -12.45
C SER A 284 2.19 14.99 -12.00
N LEU A 285 1.38 14.04 -12.50
CA LEU A 285 -0.04 13.88 -12.18
C LEU A 285 -0.31 12.42 -11.85
N ASP A 286 -0.95 12.15 -10.71
CA ASP A 286 -1.46 10.83 -10.38
C ASP A 286 -2.89 10.68 -10.92
N VAL A 287 -3.06 9.69 -11.79
CA VAL A 287 -4.29 9.40 -12.53
C VAL A 287 -4.91 8.11 -11.98
N LYS A 288 -6.20 8.11 -11.73
CA LYS A 288 -6.93 6.92 -11.28
C LYS A 288 -7.16 5.95 -12.44
N PHE A 289 -7.35 4.67 -12.13
CA PHE A 289 -7.68 3.64 -13.12
C PHE A 289 -8.86 4.02 -14.03
N ALA A 290 -9.91 4.61 -13.46
CA ALA A 290 -11.10 5.02 -14.19
C ALA A 290 -10.85 6.11 -15.26
N ASP A 291 -9.77 6.86 -15.14
CA ASP A 291 -9.39 7.94 -16.07
C ASP A 291 -8.39 7.46 -17.13
N LEU A 292 -8.00 6.20 -17.09
CA LEU A 292 -7.12 5.56 -18.06
C LEU A 292 -7.94 4.90 -19.17
N THR A 293 -7.35 4.81 -20.35
CA THR A 293 -7.92 4.10 -21.51
C THR A 293 -7.14 2.81 -21.76
N PHE A 294 -7.85 1.74 -22.07
CA PHE A 294 -7.27 0.43 -22.37
C PHE A 294 -7.70 0.00 -23.78
N GLU A 295 -6.78 0.06 -24.74
CA GLU A 295 -7.07 -0.37 -26.12
C GLU A 295 -7.16 -1.90 -26.24
N VAL A 296 -6.42 -2.60 -25.38
CA VAL A 296 -6.40 -4.07 -25.33
C VAL A 296 -6.61 -4.49 -23.89
N ILE A 297 -7.75 -5.10 -23.63
CA ILE A 297 -8.02 -5.75 -22.34
C ILE A 297 -7.44 -7.17 -22.40
N PRO A 298 -6.55 -7.56 -21.49
CA PRO A 298 -6.04 -8.92 -21.43
C PRO A 298 -7.18 -9.93 -21.21
N ASP A 299 -7.07 -11.10 -21.86
CA ASP A 299 -8.02 -12.18 -21.58
C ASP A 299 -7.73 -12.76 -20.19
N MET A 300 -8.62 -12.45 -19.24
CA MET A 300 -8.50 -12.83 -17.83
C MET A 300 -8.82 -14.32 -17.58
N ASN A 301 -9.24 -15.06 -18.60
CA ASN A 301 -9.51 -16.51 -18.51
C ASN A 301 -8.33 -17.38 -18.96
N ASN A 302 -7.27 -16.80 -19.49
CA ASN A 302 -6.11 -17.53 -19.97
C ASN A 302 -4.91 -17.35 -19.02
N LEU A 303 -4.47 -18.43 -18.40
CA LEU A 303 -3.32 -18.48 -17.49
C LEU A 303 -2.02 -17.93 -18.11
N GLY A 304 -1.10 -17.52 -17.24
CA GLY A 304 0.25 -17.12 -17.57
C GLY A 304 0.46 -15.62 -17.70
N GLN A 305 1.67 -15.25 -18.11
CA GLN A 305 2.13 -13.86 -18.17
C GLN A 305 1.33 -13.01 -19.14
N LYS A 306 0.93 -11.84 -18.69
CA LYS A 306 0.18 -10.82 -19.44
C LYS A 306 0.85 -9.45 -19.29
N THR A 307 0.50 -8.56 -20.20
CA THR A 307 0.93 -7.16 -20.13
C THR A 307 -0.32 -6.28 -19.99
N LEU A 308 -0.39 -5.51 -18.94
CA LEU A 308 -1.34 -4.40 -18.82
C LEU A 308 -0.76 -3.22 -19.60
N VAL A 309 -1.55 -2.70 -20.55
CA VAL A 309 -1.19 -1.53 -21.35
C VAL A 309 -2.29 -0.50 -21.18
N ALA A 310 -1.97 0.63 -20.59
CA ALA A 310 -2.87 1.74 -20.37
C ALA A 310 -2.39 2.99 -21.10
N ALA A 311 -3.31 3.84 -21.50
CA ALA A 311 -3.04 5.11 -22.14
C ALA A 311 -3.71 6.23 -21.37
N TYR A 312 -3.03 7.35 -21.25
CA TYR A 312 -3.57 8.61 -20.78
C TYR A 312 -3.54 9.62 -21.91
N ALA A 313 -4.70 10.19 -22.25
CA ALA A 313 -4.85 11.20 -23.27
C ALA A 313 -5.43 12.47 -22.66
N LYS A 314 -4.88 13.59 -23.03
CA LYS A 314 -5.29 14.92 -22.59
C LYS A 314 -5.47 15.83 -23.80
N THR A 315 -6.40 16.78 -23.74
CA THR A 315 -6.44 17.88 -24.69
C THR A 315 -5.33 18.87 -24.34
N PHE A 316 -4.50 19.20 -25.29
CA PHE A 316 -3.41 20.15 -25.15
C PHE A 316 -3.61 21.31 -26.11
N LYS A 317 -3.68 22.56 -25.61
CA LYS A 317 -3.95 23.76 -26.40
C LYS A 317 -5.18 23.66 -27.32
N GLY A 318 -6.24 23.01 -26.81
CA GLY A 318 -7.47 22.81 -27.58
C GLY A 318 -7.41 21.68 -28.61
N GLU A 319 -6.29 20.99 -28.77
CA GLU A 319 -6.12 19.84 -29.66
C GLU A 319 -5.84 18.58 -28.84
N ALA A 320 -6.25 17.43 -29.36
CA ALA A 320 -5.95 16.15 -28.72
C ALA A 320 -4.43 15.89 -28.75
N ALA A 321 -3.81 15.80 -27.59
CA ALA A 321 -2.41 15.40 -27.49
C ALA A 321 -2.26 13.90 -27.82
N ALA A 322 -1.06 13.52 -28.30
CA ALA A 322 -0.75 12.11 -28.45
C ALA A 322 -0.80 11.44 -27.06
N PRO A 323 -1.47 10.28 -26.92
CA PRO A 323 -1.56 9.61 -25.65
C PRO A 323 -0.19 9.13 -25.19
N VAL A 324 0.09 9.26 -23.89
CA VAL A 324 1.22 8.59 -23.25
C VAL A 324 0.81 7.21 -22.77
N ILE A 325 1.69 6.24 -22.92
CA ILE A 325 1.42 4.82 -22.65
C ILE A 325 2.28 4.34 -21.50
N GLY A 326 1.66 3.66 -20.54
CA GLY A 326 2.30 2.91 -19.48
C GLY A 326 2.00 1.42 -19.64
N TYR A 327 2.94 0.59 -19.20
CA TYR A 327 2.78 -0.86 -19.22
C TYR A 327 3.35 -1.50 -17.96
N ALA A 328 2.77 -2.63 -17.57
CA ALA A 328 3.26 -3.46 -16.48
C ALA A 328 2.99 -4.93 -16.78
N GLN A 329 3.82 -5.81 -16.24
CA GLN A 329 3.66 -7.26 -16.35
C GLN A 329 2.88 -7.77 -15.14
N PHE A 330 2.00 -8.74 -15.36
CA PHE A 330 1.32 -9.51 -14.33
C PHE A 330 1.06 -10.93 -14.83
N GLU A 331 0.76 -11.84 -13.93
CA GLU A 331 0.47 -13.23 -14.23
C GLU A 331 -0.97 -13.56 -13.85
N ILE A 332 -1.69 -14.26 -14.72
CA ILE A 332 -2.97 -14.86 -14.39
C ILE A 332 -2.71 -16.26 -13.86
N VAL A 333 -3.15 -16.52 -12.63
CA VAL A 333 -2.98 -17.78 -11.93
C VAL A 333 -4.35 -18.40 -11.64
N ASP A 334 -4.41 -19.71 -11.54
CA ASP A 334 -5.62 -20.45 -11.19
C ASP A 334 -5.88 -20.48 -9.68
N LYS A 335 -4.88 -20.16 -8.89
CA LYS A 335 -4.95 -20.14 -7.43
C LYS A 335 -4.13 -19.02 -6.82
N MET A 336 -4.66 -18.41 -5.78
CA MET A 336 -3.95 -17.44 -4.94
C MET A 336 -3.64 -18.07 -3.59
N TYR A 337 -2.39 -17.98 -3.18
CA TYR A 337 -1.96 -18.41 -1.86
C TYR A 337 -2.14 -17.31 -0.83
N LYS A 338 -2.11 -17.68 0.47
CA LYS A 338 -2.07 -16.70 1.57
C LYS A 338 -0.86 -15.79 1.38
N THR A 339 -1.08 -14.49 1.53
CA THR A 339 -0.03 -13.48 1.41
C THR A 339 0.07 -12.63 2.67
N ILE A 340 1.24 -12.06 2.91
CA ILE A 340 1.47 -10.96 3.85
C ILE A 340 2.09 -9.85 3.04
N GLY A 341 1.48 -8.68 3.05
CA GLY A 341 1.86 -7.56 2.20
C GLY A 341 1.18 -7.57 0.83
N ALA A 342 1.12 -6.40 0.22
CA ALA A 342 0.55 -6.20 -1.10
C ALA A 342 1.45 -6.80 -2.18
N THR A 343 0.85 -7.49 -3.16
CA THR A 343 1.58 -8.21 -4.22
C THR A 343 2.37 -7.31 -5.18
N ASP A 344 2.15 -6.00 -5.14
CA ASP A 344 2.96 -5.00 -5.83
C ASP A 344 4.21 -4.55 -5.05
N ASN A 345 4.47 -5.15 -3.88
CA ASN A 345 5.56 -4.82 -2.96
C ASN A 345 5.51 -3.37 -2.44
N SER A 346 4.33 -2.76 -2.37
CA SER A 346 4.15 -1.39 -1.88
C SER A 346 3.99 -1.28 -0.37
N THR A 347 3.77 -2.41 0.33
CA THR A 347 3.53 -2.41 1.77
C THR A 347 4.74 -1.88 2.53
N PRO A 348 4.59 -0.76 3.25
CA PRO A 348 5.68 -0.23 4.07
C PRO A 348 5.86 -1.09 5.34
N PHE A 349 6.98 -0.88 6.02
CA PHE A 349 7.23 -1.52 7.30
C PHE A 349 6.05 -1.34 8.27
N TRP A 350 5.60 -2.45 8.90
CA TRP A 350 4.41 -2.53 9.75
C TRP A 350 3.05 -2.35 9.05
N GLY A 351 3.02 -2.28 7.74
CA GLY A 351 1.77 -2.10 7.00
C GLY A 351 0.87 -3.33 6.98
N ASP A 352 1.45 -4.52 7.12
CA ASP A 352 0.72 -5.80 7.18
C ASP A 352 1.49 -6.84 8.02
N HIS A 353 0.77 -7.80 8.63
CA HIS A 353 1.36 -8.78 9.55
C HIS A 353 0.66 -10.13 9.46
N SER A 354 1.39 -11.20 9.78
CA SER A 354 0.76 -12.48 10.14
C SER A 354 0.05 -12.39 11.49
N GLU A 355 -0.74 -13.40 11.80
CA GLU A 355 -1.15 -13.65 13.17
C GLU A 355 0.05 -13.97 14.07
N ASN A 356 -0.14 -13.84 15.38
CA ASN A 356 0.87 -14.23 16.36
C ASN A 356 0.96 -15.75 16.46
N ILE A 357 2.16 -16.29 16.34
CA ILE A 357 2.44 -17.71 16.47
C ILE A 357 3.18 -17.94 17.79
N LYS A 358 2.62 -18.78 18.67
CA LYS A 358 3.21 -19.10 19.96
C LYS A 358 4.37 -20.09 19.80
N VAL A 359 5.47 -19.84 20.56
CA VAL A 359 6.61 -20.77 20.68
C VAL A 359 6.87 -21.01 22.17
N GLY A 360 6.55 -22.23 22.63
CA GLY A 360 6.79 -22.65 24.00
C GLY A 360 8.25 -23.06 24.26
N PRO A 361 8.64 -23.30 25.53
CA PRO A 361 10.00 -23.69 25.87
C PRO A 361 10.45 -24.96 25.14
N LYS A 362 11.65 -24.93 24.56
CA LYS A 362 12.26 -26.02 23.77
C LYS A 362 11.50 -26.36 22.48
N GLU A 363 10.65 -25.46 22.00
CA GLU A 363 9.96 -25.58 20.73
C GLU A 363 10.68 -24.78 19.64
N THR A 364 10.61 -25.32 18.43
CA THR A 364 11.01 -24.63 17.19
C THR A 364 9.83 -24.64 16.23
N PHE A 365 9.40 -23.47 15.80
CA PHE A 365 8.40 -23.34 14.74
C PHE A 365 9.10 -23.08 13.40
N ILE A 366 8.73 -23.84 12.37
CA ILE A 366 9.24 -23.69 11.01
C ILE A 366 8.12 -23.22 10.09
N SER A 367 8.41 -22.17 9.33
CA SER A 367 7.52 -21.58 8.32
C SER A 367 8.26 -21.49 6.99
N SER A 368 7.55 -21.75 5.90
CA SER A 368 8.11 -21.72 4.54
C SER A 368 7.26 -20.84 3.64
N PHE A 369 7.88 -19.95 2.87
CA PHE A 369 7.20 -19.03 1.97
C PHE A 369 8.12 -18.58 0.83
N THR A 370 7.56 -17.97 -0.20
CA THR A 370 8.31 -17.22 -1.20
C THR A 370 8.33 -15.74 -0.84
N ASN A 371 9.52 -15.15 -0.81
CA ASN A 371 9.70 -13.72 -0.59
C ASN A 371 9.80 -12.99 -1.92
N TYR A 372 9.02 -11.93 -2.09
CA TYR A 372 9.11 -11.00 -3.21
C TYR A 372 9.49 -9.62 -2.69
N THR A 373 10.31 -8.89 -3.43
CA THR A 373 10.79 -7.57 -3.02
C THR A 373 10.73 -6.57 -4.17
N ASN A 374 10.58 -5.28 -3.84
CA ASN A 374 10.69 -4.20 -4.83
C ASN A 374 12.14 -3.95 -5.27
N GLY A 375 13.11 -4.56 -4.60
CA GLY A 375 14.54 -4.50 -4.97
C GLY A 375 15.20 -3.13 -4.79
N GLN A 376 14.58 -2.19 -4.08
CA GLN A 376 15.12 -0.84 -3.93
C GLN A 376 16.19 -0.75 -2.85
N ASN A 377 15.95 -1.40 -1.72
CA ASN A 377 16.86 -1.36 -0.56
C ASN A 377 17.00 -2.75 0.06
N ASN A 378 18.12 -3.02 0.73
CA ASN A 378 18.35 -4.32 1.39
C ASN A 378 17.28 -4.65 2.45
N TRP A 379 16.71 -3.64 3.10
CA TRP A 379 15.66 -3.82 4.09
C TRP A 379 14.27 -4.11 3.50
N ASN A 380 14.10 -3.99 2.18
CA ASN A 380 12.84 -4.32 1.51
C ASN A 380 12.71 -5.85 1.37
N ASN A 381 12.42 -6.52 2.46
CA ASN A 381 12.33 -7.97 2.59
C ASN A 381 11.41 -8.36 3.76
N PHE A 382 11.34 -9.67 4.04
CA PHE A 382 10.63 -10.18 5.21
C PHE A 382 11.28 -9.78 6.52
N VAL A 383 10.47 -9.70 7.56
CA VAL A 383 10.88 -9.34 8.92
C VAL A 383 10.20 -10.30 9.91
N VAL A 384 10.94 -10.80 10.87
CA VAL A 384 10.44 -11.61 11.99
C VAL A 384 10.40 -10.76 13.24
N VAL A 385 9.23 -10.61 13.83
CA VAL A 385 9.03 -9.83 15.06
C VAL A 385 8.78 -10.78 16.21
N LEU A 386 9.59 -10.70 17.24
CA LEU A 386 9.41 -11.44 18.48
C LEU A 386 8.66 -10.56 19.48
N CYS A 387 7.57 -11.07 20.05
CA CYS A 387 6.68 -10.31 20.92
C CYS A 387 6.08 -11.17 22.03
N ARG A 388 5.48 -10.49 23.01
CA ARG A 388 4.65 -11.10 24.05
C ARG A 388 3.23 -11.31 23.52
N GLN A 389 2.40 -11.99 24.28
CA GLN A 389 1.00 -12.24 23.95
C GLN A 389 0.19 -10.94 23.73
N ASP A 390 0.56 -9.86 24.42
CA ASP A 390 -0.07 -8.54 24.31
C ASP A 390 0.45 -7.70 23.13
N ASN A 391 1.23 -8.29 22.23
CA ASN A 391 1.92 -7.66 21.11
C ASN A 391 3.08 -6.71 21.48
N THR A 392 3.48 -6.66 22.75
CA THR A 392 4.68 -5.91 23.13
C THR A 392 5.90 -6.58 22.52
N GLU A 393 6.56 -5.88 21.62
CA GLU A 393 7.75 -6.37 20.91
C GLU A 393 8.98 -6.31 21.80
N PHE A 394 9.85 -7.30 21.68
CA PHE A 394 11.14 -7.29 22.37
C PHE A 394 12.32 -7.47 21.40
N ALA A 395 12.11 -8.01 20.21
CA ALA A 395 13.13 -8.03 19.18
C ALA A 395 12.51 -8.03 17.78
N VAL A 396 13.20 -7.38 16.85
CA VAL A 396 12.88 -7.35 15.42
C VAL A 396 14.08 -7.85 14.64
N VAL A 397 13.91 -8.92 13.90
CA VAL A 397 14.93 -9.62 13.11
C VAL A 397 14.63 -9.38 11.63
N ARG A 398 15.63 -8.83 10.92
CA ARG A 398 15.48 -8.46 9.50
C ARG A 398 16.37 -9.33 8.62
N ALA A 399 15.89 -9.61 7.42
CA ALA A 399 16.64 -10.39 6.43
C ALA A 399 17.93 -9.70 5.97
N ASP A 400 18.04 -8.38 6.06
CA ASP A 400 19.21 -7.58 5.71
C ASP A 400 20.28 -7.49 6.79
N ASN A 401 20.26 -8.35 7.78
CA ASN A 401 21.20 -8.31 8.92
C ASN A 401 21.06 -7.09 9.84
N TYR A 402 19.93 -6.39 9.77
CA TYR A 402 19.64 -5.25 10.61
C TYR A 402 18.39 -5.53 11.46
N GLY A 403 18.47 -5.29 12.75
CA GLY A 403 17.35 -5.49 13.65
C GLY A 403 17.51 -4.65 14.90
N TRP A 404 16.56 -4.70 15.81
CA TRP A 404 16.58 -3.96 17.06
C TRP A 404 15.76 -4.64 18.16
N GLY A 405 15.93 -4.16 19.38
CA GLY A 405 15.24 -4.62 20.58
C GLY A 405 16.17 -5.19 21.63
N ALA A 406 15.66 -5.33 22.85
CA ALA A 406 16.42 -5.89 23.98
C ALA A 406 16.87 -7.33 23.63
N GLY A 407 18.17 -7.57 23.72
CA GLY A 407 18.77 -8.86 23.36
C GLY A 407 19.17 -8.99 21.88
N TYR A 408 18.84 -8.02 21.04
CA TYR A 408 19.31 -7.98 19.65
C TYR A 408 20.44 -6.98 19.44
N ASP A 409 20.45 -5.85 20.16
CA ASP A 409 21.42 -4.78 20.01
C ASP A 409 22.86 -5.30 20.15
N GLY A 410 23.61 -5.21 19.04
CA GLY A 410 24.97 -5.69 19.01
C GLY A 410 25.12 -7.21 19.10
N ASN A 411 24.12 -7.99 18.69
CA ASN A 411 24.16 -9.45 18.74
C ASN A 411 25.39 -10.01 18.01
N PRO A 412 26.39 -10.55 18.73
CA PRO A 412 27.60 -11.10 18.12
C PRO A 412 27.38 -12.47 17.47
N ASN A 413 26.18 -13.05 17.59
CA ASN A 413 25.87 -14.43 17.21
C ASN A 413 25.15 -14.51 15.85
N LEU A 414 25.25 -13.45 15.04
CA LEU A 414 24.74 -13.48 13.66
C LEU A 414 25.73 -14.23 12.76
N TRP A 415 25.24 -15.24 12.10
CA TRP A 415 25.99 -16.03 11.10
C TRP A 415 25.41 -15.80 9.72
N LEU A 416 26.25 -15.39 8.76
CA LEU A 416 25.90 -15.15 7.39
C LEU A 416 26.63 -16.10 6.47
N SER A 417 25.96 -16.53 5.42
CA SER A 417 26.57 -17.34 4.35
C SER A 417 26.06 -16.90 2.97
N GLY A 418 26.57 -17.54 1.93
CA GLY A 418 26.19 -17.24 0.57
C GLY A 418 26.70 -15.87 0.12
N GLY A 419 25.86 -15.11 -0.58
CA GLY A 419 26.25 -13.87 -1.23
C GLY A 419 26.03 -12.60 -0.43
N GLN A 420 25.74 -12.68 0.86
CA GLN A 420 25.46 -11.47 1.67
C GLN A 420 26.70 -10.58 1.88
N ALA A 421 27.87 -11.03 1.53
CA ALA A 421 29.03 -10.15 1.38
C ALA A 421 28.86 -9.13 0.24
N ASP A 422 28.04 -9.46 -0.76
CA ASP A 422 27.57 -8.57 -1.83
C ASP A 422 26.06 -8.35 -1.69
N TRP A 423 25.70 -7.33 -0.95
CA TRP A 423 24.30 -6.99 -0.66
C TRP A 423 23.49 -6.66 -1.92
N GLY A 424 24.12 -6.09 -2.94
CA GLY A 424 23.46 -5.78 -4.20
C GLY A 424 23.07 -7.03 -4.99
N LYS A 425 23.92 -8.06 -4.96
CA LYS A 425 23.63 -9.36 -5.55
C LYS A 425 22.55 -10.09 -4.75
N TRP A 426 22.71 -10.11 -3.43
CA TRP A 426 21.76 -10.75 -2.51
C TRP A 426 20.35 -10.16 -2.67
N LEU A 427 20.22 -8.83 -2.70
CA LEU A 427 18.92 -8.18 -2.83
C LEU A 427 18.18 -8.61 -4.10
N LYS A 428 18.90 -8.71 -5.22
CA LYS A 428 18.32 -9.19 -6.48
C LYS A 428 17.88 -10.66 -6.40
N ALA A 429 18.63 -11.47 -5.66
CA ALA A 429 18.32 -12.89 -5.50
C ALA A 429 17.09 -13.12 -4.60
N MET A 430 16.72 -12.13 -3.78
CA MET A 430 15.59 -12.25 -2.84
C MET A 430 14.21 -12.03 -3.47
N ASP A 431 14.12 -11.50 -4.68
CA ASP A 431 12.83 -11.40 -5.39
C ASP A 431 12.45 -12.77 -5.99
N GLY A 432 11.46 -13.43 -5.41
CA GLY A 432 11.09 -14.81 -5.72
C GLY A 432 11.93 -15.87 -5.00
N ALA A 433 12.64 -15.52 -3.94
CA ALA A 433 13.42 -16.48 -3.15
C ALA A 433 12.51 -17.38 -2.31
N LYS A 434 12.82 -18.68 -2.29
CA LYS A 434 12.19 -19.64 -1.36
C LYS A 434 12.86 -19.55 -0.01
N VAL A 435 12.08 -19.33 1.04
CA VAL A 435 12.59 -19.04 2.38
C VAL A 435 11.99 -19.99 3.39
N ASP A 436 12.87 -20.66 4.16
CA ASP A 436 12.52 -21.39 5.37
C ASP A 436 13.00 -20.59 6.58
N VAL A 437 12.10 -20.26 7.49
CA VAL A 437 12.42 -19.58 8.76
C VAL A 437 12.11 -20.51 9.91
N ALA A 438 13.08 -20.70 10.81
CA ALA A 438 12.91 -21.40 12.07
C ALA A 438 13.06 -20.42 13.24
N VAL A 439 12.04 -20.38 14.10
CA VAL A 439 12.02 -19.58 15.34
C VAL A 439 12.04 -20.54 16.53
N THR A 440 13.09 -20.49 17.33
CA THR A 440 13.35 -21.42 18.42
C THR A 440 13.31 -20.73 19.78
N ASN A 441 12.55 -21.30 20.70
CA ASN A 441 12.65 -21.00 22.13
C ASN A 441 13.63 -21.99 22.78
N ASN A 442 14.76 -21.50 23.26
CA ASN A 442 15.79 -22.39 23.83
C ASN A 442 15.40 -22.96 25.20
N GLY A 443 14.39 -22.38 25.87
CA GLY A 443 13.95 -22.79 27.21
C GLY A 443 14.92 -22.39 28.31
N ASP A 444 15.84 -21.49 28.05
CA ASP A 444 16.85 -20.95 28.98
C ASP A 444 16.77 -19.41 29.09
N GLY A 445 15.69 -18.81 28.60
CA GLY A 445 15.52 -17.37 28.56
C GLY A 445 16.07 -16.73 27.27
N THR A 446 16.37 -17.55 26.25
CA THR A 446 16.81 -17.08 24.95
C THR A 446 16.01 -17.67 23.80
N ALA A 447 16.00 -16.96 22.66
CA ALA A 447 15.44 -17.41 21.40
C ALA A 447 16.49 -17.37 20.30
N ASP A 448 16.33 -18.25 19.31
CA ASP A 448 17.10 -18.22 18.07
C ASP A 448 16.14 -18.03 16.89
N VAL A 449 16.59 -17.28 15.88
CA VAL A 449 15.90 -17.17 14.59
C VAL A 449 16.89 -17.52 13.49
N SER A 450 16.56 -18.48 12.65
CA SER A 450 17.37 -18.84 11.49
C SER A 450 16.53 -18.76 10.22
N ALA A 451 17.16 -18.35 9.14
CA ALA A 451 16.56 -18.33 7.80
C ALA A 451 17.49 -18.98 6.79
N ILE A 452 16.94 -19.86 5.98
CA ILE A 452 17.58 -20.44 4.80
C ILE A 452 16.81 -19.91 3.60
N MET A 453 17.51 -19.23 2.70
CA MET A 453 16.91 -18.57 1.53
C MET A 453 17.55 -19.16 0.27
N GLN A 454 16.76 -19.78 -0.58
CA GLN A 454 17.19 -20.15 -1.93
C GLN A 454 16.81 -19.01 -2.87
N GLY A 455 17.79 -18.23 -3.27
CA GLY A 455 17.58 -17.09 -4.16
C GLY A 455 17.12 -17.52 -5.57
N ASN A 456 16.53 -16.60 -6.30
CA ASN A 456 16.17 -16.81 -7.71
C ASN A 456 17.37 -17.10 -8.61
N ASP A 457 18.58 -16.84 -8.13
CA ASP A 457 19.86 -17.20 -8.80
C ASP A 457 20.32 -18.64 -8.50
N GLY A 458 19.52 -19.40 -7.73
CA GLY A 458 19.78 -20.78 -7.32
C GLY A 458 20.80 -20.94 -6.19
N ASN A 459 21.37 -19.85 -5.67
CA ASN A 459 22.29 -19.91 -4.53
C ASN A 459 21.53 -19.96 -3.21
N PHE A 460 22.15 -20.60 -2.21
CA PHE A 460 21.64 -20.61 -0.85
C PHE A 460 22.30 -19.51 -0.02
N TYR A 461 21.49 -18.83 0.76
CA TYR A 461 21.88 -17.80 1.70
C TYR A 461 21.34 -18.19 3.07
N THR A 462 22.14 -18.05 4.13
CA THR A 462 21.71 -18.38 5.48
C THR A 462 21.95 -17.22 6.43
N GLN A 463 21.03 -17.04 7.38
CA GLN A 463 21.17 -16.12 8.49
C GLN A 463 20.76 -16.84 9.77
N GLU A 464 21.55 -16.66 10.82
CA GLU A 464 21.25 -17.19 12.16
C GLU A 464 21.46 -16.11 13.20
N TYR A 465 20.42 -15.84 13.97
CA TYR A 465 20.41 -14.94 15.11
C TYR A 465 20.23 -15.77 16.36
N LYS A 466 21.27 -15.90 17.19
CA LYS A 466 21.29 -16.80 18.34
C LYS A 466 21.36 -16.04 19.65
N GLY A 467 20.66 -16.57 20.66
CA GLY A 467 20.73 -16.05 22.03
C GLY A 467 20.02 -14.71 22.20
N ILE A 468 18.95 -14.46 21.42
CA ILE A 468 18.10 -13.28 21.62
C ILE A 468 17.43 -13.42 22.98
N ALA A 469 17.64 -12.46 23.89
CA ALA A 469 17.06 -12.51 25.22
C ALA A 469 15.53 -12.41 25.17
N ILE A 470 14.86 -13.32 25.88
CA ILE A 470 13.41 -13.30 26.10
C ILE A 470 13.14 -13.21 27.61
N ASP A 471 12.08 -12.51 27.98
CA ASP A 471 11.74 -12.25 29.40
C ASP A 471 10.53 -13.05 29.90
N SER A 472 10.08 -14.01 29.10
CA SER A 472 8.96 -14.88 29.42
C SER A 472 9.27 -16.33 29.05
N GLU A 473 8.61 -17.28 29.71
CA GLU A 473 8.76 -18.70 29.41
C GLU A 473 8.27 -19.02 27.98
N ASP A 474 7.12 -18.46 27.59
CA ASP A 474 6.58 -18.50 26.23
C ASP A 474 6.76 -17.14 25.55
N PHE A 475 6.96 -17.13 24.26
CA PHE A 475 6.84 -15.93 23.46
C PHE A 475 6.04 -16.20 22.18
N TYR A 476 5.77 -15.12 21.45
CA TYR A 476 5.11 -15.16 20.15
C TYR A 476 6.00 -14.53 19.10
N PHE A 477 5.83 -14.95 17.87
CA PHE A 477 6.40 -14.25 16.74
C PHE A 477 5.35 -14.02 15.66
N ARG A 478 5.65 -13.09 14.79
CA ARG A 478 4.86 -12.80 13.59
C ARG A 478 5.77 -12.36 12.46
N PHE A 479 5.32 -12.56 11.25
CA PHE A 479 5.95 -11.99 10.07
C PHE A 479 5.35 -10.63 9.77
N THR A 480 6.18 -9.72 9.29
CA THR A 480 5.80 -8.48 8.61
C THR A 480 6.73 -8.26 7.43
N VAL A 481 6.47 -7.24 6.65
CA VAL A 481 7.19 -6.92 5.42
C VAL A 481 7.58 -5.46 5.37
N ASP A 482 8.54 -5.14 4.50
CA ASP A 482 8.95 -3.77 4.22
C ASP A 482 9.30 -3.66 2.73
N GLY A 483 8.45 -3.03 1.92
CA GLY A 483 8.63 -2.96 0.47
C GLY A 483 8.71 -4.34 -0.20
N SER A 484 7.96 -5.30 0.33
CA SER A 484 7.97 -6.71 -0.06
C SER A 484 6.61 -7.36 0.19
N HIS A 485 6.41 -8.57 -0.27
CA HIS A 485 5.34 -9.44 0.19
C HIS A 485 5.82 -10.88 0.29
N LEU A 486 5.12 -11.67 1.09
CA LEU A 486 5.35 -13.11 1.26
C LEU A 486 4.18 -13.86 0.66
N GLU A 487 4.46 -14.93 -0.08
CA GLU A 487 3.46 -15.90 -0.51
C GLU A 487 3.74 -17.25 0.15
N PHE A 488 2.73 -17.83 0.79
CA PHE A 488 2.82 -19.17 1.35
C PHE A 488 2.45 -20.19 0.27
N ASP A 489 3.35 -20.38 -0.68
CA ASP A 489 3.18 -21.17 -1.91
C ASP A 489 4.06 -22.42 -1.98
N ASN A 490 4.64 -22.84 -0.85
CA ASN A 490 5.39 -24.09 -0.79
C ASN A 490 4.39 -25.26 -0.75
N VAL A 491 4.26 -25.96 -1.87
CA VAL A 491 3.27 -27.02 -2.10
C VAL A 491 3.95 -28.37 -2.20
N ILE A 492 3.34 -29.39 -1.59
CA ILE A 492 3.69 -30.81 -1.76
C ILE A 492 2.49 -31.53 -2.33
N GLY A 493 2.69 -32.24 -3.42
CA GLY A 493 1.65 -32.93 -4.16
C GLY A 493 1.03 -32.06 -5.25
N GLU A 494 0.31 -32.71 -6.16
CA GLU A 494 -0.40 -32.03 -7.24
C GLU A 494 -1.69 -31.38 -6.70
N GLU A 495 -1.96 -30.18 -7.12
CA GLU A 495 -3.10 -29.38 -6.63
C GLU A 495 -4.47 -29.98 -6.96
N ASP A 496 -4.55 -30.88 -7.95
CA ASP A 496 -5.74 -31.67 -8.26
C ASP A 496 -5.95 -32.87 -7.30
N ASN A 497 -5.11 -32.99 -6.27
CA ASN A 497 -5.10 -34.07 -5.31
C ASN A 497 -4.90 -35.48 -5.93
N SER A 498 -4.23 -35.55 -7.09
CA SER A 498 -3.97 -36.81 -7.79
C SER A 498 -2.70 -37.52 -7.30
N THR A 499 -1.86 -36.86 -6.50
CA THR A 499 -0.61 -37.45 -6.04
C THR A 499 -0.86 -38.69 -5.19
N ALA A 500 -0.35 -39.82 -5.67
CA ALA A 500 -0.41 -41.06 -4.92
C ALA A 500 0.57 -41.04 -3.73
N PHE A 501 0.33 -41.93 -2.78
CA PHE A 501 1.21 -42.10 -1.63
C PHE A 501 2.68 -42.25 -2.08
N TRP A 502 3.59 -41.54 -1.42
CA TRP A 502 5.00 -41.43 -1.76
C TRP A 502 5.34 -40.66 -3.05
N GLY A 503 4.37 -40.10 -3.73
CA GLY A 503 4.60 -39.39 -4.99
C GLY A 503 5.31 -38.03 -4.84
N ALA A 504 5.21 -37.42 -3.65
CA ALA A 504 5.87 -36.15 -3.33
C ALA A 504 6.24 -36.08 -1.85
N HIS A 505 7.29 -35.30 -1.53
CA HIS A 505 7.81 -35.15 -0.16
C HIS A 505 8.22 -33.71 0.14
N SER A 506 8.12 -33.31 1.40
CA SER A 506 8.77 -32.09 1.90
C SER A 506 10.28 -32.27 2.03
N SER A 507 10.96 -31.16 2.37
CA SER A 507 12.28 -31.23 2.99
C SER A 507 12.23 -32.03 4.31
N ASP A 508 13.40 -32.52 4.74
CA ASP A 508 13.55 -33.17 6.04
C ASP A 508 13.80 -32.14 7.15
N TYR A 509 13.05 -32.27 8.23
CA TYR A 509 13.16 -31.42 9.41
C TYR A 509 13.85 -32.19 10.54
N ASN A 510 15.01 -31.71 11.00
CA ASN A 510 15.72 -32.30 12.13
C ASN A 510 15.01 -31.96 13.45
N VAL A 511 14.85 -32.96 14.32
CA VAL A 511 14.28 -32.82 15.66
C VAL A 511 15.35 -33.19 16.71
N PRO A 512 16.06 -32.23 17.30
CA PRO A 512 17.06 -32.52 18.32
C PRO A 512 16.48 -33.16 19.58
N VAL A 513 17.25 -33.98 20.29
CA VAL A 513 16.81 -34.61 21.54
C VAL A 513 16.33 -33.59 22.56
N GLY A 514 15.17 -33.85 23.15
CA GLY A 514 14.53 -32.97 24.15
C GLY A 514 13.89 -31.71 23.53
N ARG A 515 13.73 -31.67 22.21
CA ARG A 515 13.11 -30.56 21.46
C ARG A 515 11.83 -31.01 20.77
N THR A 516 10.96 -30.05 20.51
CA THR A 516 9.78 -30.18 19.67
C THR A 516 9.93 -29.27 18.46
N VAL A 517 9.69 -29.82 17.26
CA VAL A 517 9.60 -29.05 16.02
C VAL A 517 8.15 -28.98 15.58
N ILE A 518 7.68 -27.80 15.27
CA ILE A 518 6.31 -27.48 14.92
C ILE A 518 6.29 -26.85 13.53
N THR A 519 5.32 -27.25 12.71
CA THR A 519 5.03 -26.60 11.44
C THR A 519 3.53 -26.56 11.21
N ARG A 520 3.08 -25.63 10.39
CA ARG A 520 1.68 -25.44 10.01
C ARG A 520 1.53 -25.66 8.51
N ILE A 521 0.49 -26.38 8.15
CA ILE A 521 0.14 -26.68 6.76
C ILE A 521 -1.37 -26.48 6.55
N LYS A 522 -1.73 -26.13 5.32
CA LYS A 522 -3.07 -26.34 4.78
C LYS A 522 -3.10 -27.72 4.13
N ASN A 523 -4.11 -28.51 4.46
CA ASN A 523 -4.33 -29.82 3.85
C ASN A 523 -5.54 -29.77 2.93
N TYR A 524 -5.35 -30.23 1.70
CA TYR A 524 -6.41 -30.40 0.71
C TYR A 524 -6.54 -31.86 0.35
N SER A 525 -7.77 -32.37 0.19
CA SER A 525 -8.05 -33.78 0.02
C SER A 525 -8.98 -34.03 -1.17
N ASN A 526 -8.78 -35.16 -1.88
CA ASN A 526 -9.74 -35.60 -2.91
C ASN A 526 -11.05 -36.19 -2.32
N LEU A 527 -11.17 -36.26 -1.01
CA LEU A 527 -12.35 -36.72 -0.27
C LEU A 527 -12.82 -38.15 -0.57
N GLN A 528 -11.97 -38.99 -1.17
CA GLN A 528 -12.37 -40.34 -1.54
C GLN A 528 -12.27 -41.32 -0.37
N ASN A 529 -11.21 -41.21 0.43
CA ASN A 529 -10.94 -42.11 1.57
C ASN A 529 -10.35 -41.31 2.73
N ASN A 530 -10.52 -41.82 3.97
CA ASN A 530 -9.95 -41.19 5.16
C ASN A 530 -8.43 -41.01 5.11
N TRP A 531 -7.74 -41.92 4.41
CA TRP A 531 -6.29 -41.86 4.25
C TRP A 531 -5.83 -40.86 3.19
N ASN A 532 -6.72 -40.23 2.42
CA ASN A 532 -6.37 -39.25 1.44
C ASN A 532 -6.16 -37.87 2.12
N ASN A 533 -5.04 -37.77 2.81
CA ASN A 533 -4.65 -36.64 3.64
C ASN A 533 -3.11 -36.55 3.77
N PHE A 534 -2.65 -35.65 4.64
CA PHE A 534 -1.24 -35.55 4.98
C PHE A 534 -0.75 -36.79 5.72
N VAL A 535 0.52 -37.10 5.54
CA VAL A 535 1.24 -38.18 6.19
C VAL A 535 2.55 -37.66 6.75
N VAL A 536 2.88 -38.02 8.00
CA VAL A 536 4.15 -37.69 8.63
C VAL A 536 5.04 -38.94 8.67
N VAL A 537 6.23 -38.82 8.11
CA VAL A 537 7.21 -39.89 8.08
C VAL A 537 8.35 -39.54 9.01
N LEU A 538 8.59 -40.37 10.01
CA LEU A 538 9.72 -40.26 10.92
C LEU A 538 10.92 -41.06 10.36
N THR A 539 12.09 -40.42 10.32
CA THR A 539 13.30 -41.03 9.75
C THR A 539 14.51 -40.85 10.66
N LYS A 540 15.49 -41.73 10.48
CA LYS A 540 16.86 -41.51 10.88
C LYS A 540 17.57 -40.89 9.66
N ASP A 541 18.31 -39.84 9.84
CA ASP A 541 19.15 -39.24 8.81
C ASP A 541 18.45 -38.86 7.47
N GLY A 542 17.15 -38.74 7.46
CA GLY A 542 16.37 -38.46 6.24
C GLY A 542 16.21 -39.63 5.27
N THR A 543 16.72 -40.82 5.56
CA THR A 543 16.69 -41.97 4.65
C THR A 543 16.05 -43.24 5.20
N THR A 544 16.38 -43.60 6.44
CA THR A 544 15.87 -44.81 7.09
C THR A 544 14.60 -44.48 7.87
N GLU A 545 13.49 -45.11 7.52
CA GLU A 545 12.21 -44.85 8.18
C GLU A 545 12.12 -45.56 9.53
N TYR A 546 11.66 -44.84 10.54
CA TYR A 546 11.25 -45.38 11.83
C TYR A 546 9.78 -45.74 11.83
N ALA A 547 8.95 -44.80 11.38
CA ALA A 547 7.50 -44.94 11.43
C ALA A 547 6.83 -44.00 10.43
N VAL A 548 5.66 -44.44 9.97
CA VAL A 548 4.73 -43.64 9.16
C VAL A 548 3.46 -43.44 9.96
N VAL A 549 3.08 -42.19 10.20
CA VAL A 549 1.82 -41.85 10.88
C VAL A 549 0.89 -41.11 9.93
N ARG A 550 -0.39 -41.48 9.97
CA ARG A 550 -1.42 -40.97 9.05
C ARG A 550 -2.50 -40.21 9.81
N ALA A 551 -3.06 -39.21 9.18
CA ALA A 551 -4.10 -38.38 9.77
C ALA A 551 -5.38 -39.15 10.14
N ASP A 552 -5.64 -40.30 9.52
CA ASP A 552 -6.77 -41.19 9.78
C ASP A 552 -6.57 -42.14 10.96
N ASN A 553 -5.65 -41.87 11.86
CA ASN A 553 -5.29 -42.69 13.01
C ASN A 553 -4.65 -44.05 12.65
N TYR A 554 -4.11 -44.15 11.45
CA TYR A 554 -3.44 -45.34 10.97
C TYR A 554 -1.93 -45.06 10.77
N GLY A 555 -1.13 -46.09 10.91
CA GLY A 555 0.32 -45.94 10.66
C GLY A 555 0.99 -47.31 10.66
N TRP A 556 2.26 -47.34 10.32
CA TRP A 556 3.08 -48.54 10.27
C TRP A 556 4.56 -48.25 10.50
N GLY A 557 5.33 -49.30 10.55
CA GLY A 557 6.77 -49.30 10.83
C GLY A 557 7.05 -49.92 12.18
N ASP A 558 8.26 -50.47 12.36
CA ASP A 558 8.64 -51.16 13.58
C ASP A 558 8.50 -50.27 14.82
N SER A 559 8.83 -49.00 14.67
CA SER A 559 8.72 -48.01 15.75
C SER A 559 7.27 -47.58 16.03
N TYR A 560 6.37 -47.70 15.06
CA TYR A 560 4.97 -47.36 15.21
C TYR A 560 4.23 -48.39 16.07
N ALA A 561 4.61 -49.65 16.00
CA ALA A 561 3.94 -50.76 16.72
C ALA A 561 3.88 -50.57 18.25
N ALA A 562 4.80 -49.78 18.81
CA ALA A 562 4.82 -49.48 20.25
C ALA A 562 4.14 -48.17 20.63
N CYS A 563 3.61 -47.39 19.66
CA CYS A 563 2.95 -46.12 19.97
C CYS A 563 1.51 -46.31 20.46
N THR A 564 0.98 -45.28 21.13
CA THR A 564 -0.40 -45.21 21.57
C THR A 564 -1.15 -44.12 20.80
N PRO A 565 -1.83 -44.45 19.68
CA PRO A 565 -2.65 -43.47 18.97
C PRO A 565 -3.84 -43.02 19.81
N SER A 566 -4.17 -41.76 19.80
CA SER A 566 -5.32 -41.21 20.50
C SER A 566 -5.96 -40.06 19.72
N GLY A 567 -7.18 -39.70 20.07
CA GLY A 567 -7.90 -38.62 19.40
C GLY A 567 -8.68 -39.02 18.16
N GLY A 568 -8.95 -40.32 17.98
CA GLY A 568 -9.76 -40.84 16.87
C GLY A 568 -11.12 -40.16 16.77
N GLN A 569 -11.63 -40.01 15.56
CA GLN A 569 -12.85 -39.28 15.28
C GLN A 569 -14.10 -40.13 15.49
N SER A 570 -15.18 -39.54 16.02
CA SER A 570 -16.46 -40.22 16.18
C SER A 570 -17.22 -40.35 14.86
N ASP A 571 -17.01 -39.45 13.92
CA ASP A 571 -17.59 -39.45 12.57
C ASP A 571 -16.49 -39.18 11.54
N TRP A 572 -15.95 -40.25 10.96
CA TRP A 572 -14.91 -40.18 9.96
C TRP A 572 -15.38 -39.55 8.65
N GLY A 573 -16.66 -39.66 8.30
CA GLY A 573 -17.17 -39.03 7.09
C GLY A 573 -17.30 -37.51 7.21
N ALA A 574 -17.70 -37.01 8.37
CA ALA A 574 -17.72 -35.57 8.65
C ALA A 574 -16.28 -35.03 8.75
N TRP A 575 -15.40 -35.77 9.43
CA TRP A 575 -14.00 -35.40 9.56
C TRP A 575 -13.30 -35.32 8.20
N LEU A 576 -13.47 -36.29 7.31
CA LEU A 576 -12.86 -36.29 5.99
C LEU A 576 -13.23 -35.00 5.19
N LYS A 577 -14.52 -34.66 5.24
CA LYS A 577 -14.99 -33.41 4.58
C LYS A 577 -14.39 -32.15 5.20
N ALA A 578 -14.19 -32.15 6.51
CA ALA A 578 -13.61 -31.03 7.22
C ALA A 578 -12.09 -30.87 6.95
N MET A 579 -11.43 -31.94 6.48
CA MET A 579 -9.99 -31.92 6.23
C MET A 579 -9.59 -31.29 4.88
N ASP A 580 -10.53 -31.09 3.97
CA ASP A 580 -10.29 -30.31 2.76
C ASP A 580 -10.23 -28.82 3.12
N ASP A 581 -9.14 -28.14 2.80
CA ASP A 581 -8.80 -26.78 3.26
C ASP A 581 -8.63 -26.63 4.79
N ALA A 582 -8.30 -27.71 5.49
CA ALA A 582 -8.04 -27.65 6.93
C ALA A 582 -6.67 -27.05 7.23
N THR A 583 -6.60 -26.24 8.28
CA THR A 583 -5.31 -25.79 8.84
C THR A 583 -4.84 -26.82 9.85
N VAL A 584 -3.67 -27.39 9.62
CA VAL A 584 -3.09 -28.45 10.45
C VAL A 584 -1.79 -27.99 11.08
N THR A 585 -1.71 -28.03 12.40
CA THR A 585 -0.47 -27.85 13.14
C THR A 585 0.07 -29.21 13.55
N VAL A 586 1.25 -29.55 13.07
CA VAL A 586 1.95 -30.80 13.41
C VAL A 586 3.13 -30.46 14.31
N SER A 587 3.25 -31.18 15.41
CA SER A 587 4.40 -31.11 16.32
C SER A 587 5.03 -32.48 16.50
N VAL A 588 6.35 -32.55 16.32
CA VAL A 588 7.16 -33.77 16.50
C VAL A 588 8.14 -33.53 17.63
N THR A 589 8.08 -34.38 18.66
CA THR A 589 8.96 -34.29 19.83
C THR A 589 9.91 -35.48 19.87
N ASN A 590 11.20 -35.21 20.07
CA ASN A 590 12.23 -36.23 20.24
C ASN A 590 12.56 -36.42 21.73
N HIS A 591 12.25 -37.58 22.30
CA HIS A 591 12.59 -37.95 23.68
C HIS A 591 13.90 -38.74 23.80
N GLY A 592 14.65 -38.90 22.70
CA GLY A 592 15.92 -39.64 22.63
C GLY A 592 15.75 -41.11 22.26
N SER A 593 14.84 -41.84 22.88
CA SER A 593 14.54 -43.25 22.57
C SER A 593 13.12 -43.47 22.07
N SER A 594 12.32 -42.42 22.07
CA SER A 594 10.94 -42.40 21.55
C SER A 594 10.61 -41.02 20.96
N ALA A 595 9.57 -40.97 20.17
CA ALA A 595 9.01 -39.74 19.62
C ALA A 595 7.51 -39.65 19.85
N ASP A 596 7.02 -38.40 19.93
CA ASP A 596 5.63 -38.08 19.86
C ASP A 596 5.31 -37.30 18.58
N VAL A 597 4.19 -37.61 17.94
CA VAL A 597 3.64 -36.78 16.87
C VAL A 597 2.24 -36.35 17.29
N LYS A 598 1.99 -35.03 17.32
CA LYS A 598 0.69 -34.46 17.65
C LYS A 598 0.18 -33.62 16.52
N CYS A 599 -1.06 -33.81 16.12
CA CYS A 599 -1.73 -33.06 15.07
C CYS A 599 -2.96 -32.36 15.62
N VAL A 600 -3.01 -31.06 15.47
CA VAL A 600 -4.18 -30.22 15.77
C VAL A 600 -4.69 -29.69 14.45
N MET A 601 -5.91 -30.06 14.07
CA MET A 601 -6.51 -29.74 12.77
C MET A 601 -7.73 -28.85 12.99
N VAL A 602 -7.74 -27.68 12.38
CA VAL A 602 -8.92 -26.81 12.31
C VAL A 602 -9.55 -27.04 10.95
N GLY A 603 -10.67 -27.73 10.93
CA GLY A 603 -11.38 -28.07 9.70
C GLY A 603 -12.03 -26.85 9.03
N ASN A 604 -12.41 -27.00 7.76
CA ASN A 604 -13.19 -26.00 7.04
C ASN A 604 -14.57 -25.73 7.67
N ASP A 605 -15.04 -26.65 8.54
CA ASP A 605 -16.27 -26.48 9.35
C ASP A 605 -16.05 -25.66 10.64
N GLY A 606 -14.83 -25.16 10.85
CA GLY A 606 -14.43 -24.37 12.02
C GLY A 606 -14.24 -25.17 13.31
N LYS A 607 -14.37 -26.51 13.27
CA LYS A 607 -14.14 -27.34 14.44
C LYS A 607 -12.68 -27.76 14.56
N THR A 608 -12.25 -27.96 15.79
CA THR A 608 -10.90 -28.46 16.10
C THR A 608 -10.93 -29.96 16.31
N TYR A 609 -10.08 -30.66 15.58
CA TYR A 609 -9.83 -32.09 15.67
C TYR A 609 -8.40 -32.30 16.17
N LYS A 610 -8.20 -33.37 16.94
CA LYS A 610 -6.89 -33.74 17.49
C LYS A 610 -6.56 -35.17 17.21
N GLN A 611 -5.30 -35.43 16.95
CA GLN A 611 -4.77 -36.75 16.78
C GLN A 611 -3.33 -36.82 17.27
N ASP A 612 -3.09 -37.69 18.26
CA ASP A 612 -1.80 -37.84 18.91
C ASP A 612 -1.29 -39.25 18.75
N TYR A 613 -0.01 -39.39 18.48
CA TYR A 613 0.74 -40.64 18.39
C TYR A 613 1.89 -40.53 19.40
N ILE A 614 1.69 -41.17 20.55
CA ILE A 614 2.56 -41.02 21.70
C ILE A 614 3.43 -42.26 21.89
N GLY A 615 4.72 -42.05 22.12
CA GLY A 615 5.67 -43.12 22.45
C GLY A 615 6.08 -43.96 21.25
N ILE A 616 6.17 -43.38 20.06
CA ILE A 616 6.71 -44.06 18.88
C ILE A 616 8.14 -44.52 19.19
N SER A 617 8.38 -45.83 19.25
CA SER A 617 9.64 -46.41 19.69
C SER A 617 9.88 -47.85 19.19
N PRO A 618 11.16 -48.29 19.08
CA PRO A 618 12.38 -47.55 19.41
C PRO A 618 12.76 -46.57 18.30
N ILE A 619 13.35 -45.45 18.70
CA ILE A 619 14.06 -44.57 17.77
C ILE A 619 15.48 -44.34 18.30
N ASP A 620 16.41 -44.01 17.43
CA ASP A 620 17.73 -43.50 17.84
C ASP A 620 17.60 -42.04 18.26
N SER A 621 18.59 -41.47 18.92
CA SER A 621 18.60 -40.05 19.28
C SER A 621 18.54 -39.10 18.07
N GLU A 622 18.92 -39.59 16.90
CA GLU A 622 18.82 -38.88 15.63
C GLU A 622 17.42 -39.06 15.06
N LEU A 623 16.66 -37.98 14.99
CA LEU A 623 15.29 -37.98 14.51
C LEU A 623 15.09 -36.86 13.49
N TRP A 624 14.55 -37.22 12.37
CA TRP A 624 14.06 -36.34 11.34
C TRP A 624 12.62 -36.65 11.02
N PHE A 625 11.88 -35.73 10.45
CA PHE A 625 10.58 -36.01 9.88
C PHE A 625 10.40 -35.26 8.55
N ARG A 626 9.52 -35.75 7.75
CA ARG A 626 9.03 -35.14 6.51
C ARG A 626 7.55 -35.35 6.36
N PHE A 627 6.95 -34.57 5.48
CA PHE A 627 5.61 -34.81 5.02
C PHE A 627 5.61 -35.55 3.69
N THR A 628 4.61 -36.39 3.48
CA THR A 628 4.17 -36.87 2.17
C THR A 628 2.66 -36.81 2.10
N VAL A 629 2.09 -37.09 0.96
CA VAL A 629 0.66 -36.99 0.67
C VAL A 629 0.12 -38.30 0.11
N ASP A 630 -1.20 -38.47 0.19
CA ASP A 630 -1.89 -39.59 -0.44
C ASP A 630 -3.28 -39.11 -0.90
N GLY A 631 -3.47 -38.87 -2.20
CA GLY A 631 -4.70 -38.31 -2.73
C GLY A 631 -5.02 -36.93 -2.13
N SER A 632 -3.97 -36.14 -1.92
CA SER A 632 -4.02 -34.83 -1.27
C SER A 632 -2.86 -33.95 -1.74
N HIS A 633 -2.92 -32.68 -1.41
CA HIS A 633 -1.76 -31.79 -1.44
C HIS A 633 -1.70 -30.92 -0.19
N LEU A 634 -0.51 -30.43 0.12
CA LEU A 634 -0.24 -29.60 1.29
C LEU A 634 0.33 -28.26 0.84
N VAL A 635 -0.08 -27.19 1.51
CA VAL A 635 0.53 -25.86 1.38
C VAL A 635 1.12 -25.49 2.74
N PHE A 636 2.40 -25.16 2.82
CA PHE A 636 3.05 -24.75 4.06
C PHE A 636 2.73 -23.30 4.40
N GLU A 637 2.56 -23.00 5.70
CA GLU A 637 2.27 -21.67 6.25
C GLU A 637 3.37 -21.16 7.19
#